data_0dd5876cfa379f53f86f173217367f03
#
_entry.id   0dd5876cfa379f53f86f173217367f03
#
_cell.length_a   1.000
_cell.length_b   1.000
_cell.length_c   1.000
_cell.angle_alpha   90.00
_cell.angle_beta   90.00
_cell.angle_gamma   90.00
#
_symmetry.space_group_name_H-M   'P 1'
#
loop_
_entity.id
_entity.type
_entity.pdbx_description
1 polymer ?
#
loop_
_entity_poly.entity_id
_entity_poly.type
_entity_poly.pdbx_seq_one_letter_code
_entity_poly.pdbx_strand_id
1 'polypeptide(L)'
;MPRLLVKKKEEIISEYISRKNKLKIFIGSKKGNDIVIPDKNISEHHCTIIFENNSYTLKDQNTIMGTQINFRSITEATLSFGDEICIGDYKILFLDDALNKQDVVIPQYYFIGIYGKFYGKKYFLKSNGDTFIGRENLSPRGIENDIVLSGDMTVSKGHAKISAVQGQYTITDIGSTGGVAINGEKLGQLNSSQLALGDEISIGRTIFRVVDYFTEDYSLPAKQHLLALKIFKFIRIFLALLIVLVSVSAIGIGYRSYSLLNSAPAKLSLSLNLNWNKEVPLKADTSSYDISTTPIIGDFDNDGTNDVALLTSAGFLYAWSGATGDKLWKPVEIYNSGIASLVCDDINNDGVLDIIAVSESSLIYIIDGQTGNIIRREVLGGVISSTTPLVCDLDSNGKKDIVVTSEEGTVHFLYSPGFDSDYSKYSEFIDGPIYASPVISSRKDFSPFVVIANYDSKVYFIDGKTRNKKTVNLLELTGKPHLIAGAPAIGDLNGDGIDEVIVQSNAPQYVSAIDTSKFSALWTYFIEPVPPTNLKFNASPVVADFTGNGLGDVAVVSANGSVQILKGKTTYPSGEMLWKLTVPEGRRLLSSPSLYDFDKDGIPEIVFGTEDGRIVVAKSNQKRKELEIMTDIKASNLAITSTPLLADINGDKKIEILYTNLQDSIQIVDTNAKILKNLTIWPMFLANSEHTSSFSLKAFKDKYKYMMMIGLILLILFVLFKIRGKIKKSKKRVKVIYL
;
A
#
# COMPACT_ATOMS: atom_id res chain seq x y z
N MET A 1 -25.87 -61.54 21.88
CA MET A 1 -24.93 -61.11 22.95
C MET A 1 -23.64 -60.68 22.26
N PRO A 2 -22.87 -59.71 22.82
CA PRO A 2 -21.65 -59.30 22.15
C PRO A 2 -20.57 -60.36 22.24
N ARG A 3 -19.94 -60.58 21.13
CA ARG A 3 -18.74 -61.39 20.94
C ARG A 3 -17.58 -60.43 20.56
N LEU A 4 -16.44 -60.53 21.24
CA LEU A 4 -15.31 -59.69 21.00
C LEU A 4 -14.11 -60.55 20.58
N LEU A 5 -13.63 -60.31 19.37
CA LEU A 5 -12.43 -60.95 18.85
C LEU A 5 -11.23 -60.02 18.99
N VAL A 6 -10.25 -60.41 19.77
CA VAL A 6 -9.02 -59.63 19.99
C VAL A 6 -7.93 -60.09 19.01
N LYS A 7 -7.43 -59.18 18.22
CA LYS A 7 -6.37 -59.41 17.25
C LYS A 7 -5.11 -58.60 17.59
N LYS A 8 -3.95 -59.16 17.30
CA LYS A 8 -2.70 -58.42 17.22
C LYS A 8 -2.12 -58.64 15.82
N LYS A 9 -1.95 -57.58 15.08
CA LYS A 9 -1.73 -57.69 13.62
C LYS A 9 -2.86 -58.49 12.98
N GLU A 10 -2.58 -59.59 12.31
CA GLU A 10 -3.62 -60.46 11.65
C GLU A 10 -4.01 -61.68 12.45
N GLU A 11 -3.36 -61.94 13.61
CA GLU A 11 -3.70 -63.15 14.42
C GLU A 11 -4.74 -62.88 15.47
N ILE A 12 -5.74 -63.74 15.58
CA ILE A 12 -6.72 -63.76 16.67
C ILE A 12 -6.03 -64.32 17.88
N ILE A 13 -5.78 -63.48 18.89
CA ILE A 13 -5.10 -63.87 20.14
C ILE A 13 -6.07 -64.28 21.25
N SER A 14 -7.30 -63.80 21.26
CA SER A 14 -8.31 -64.22 22.21
C SER A 14 -9.72 -63.89 21.68
N GLU A 15 -10.69 -64.63 22.20
CA GLU A 15 -12.09 -64.43 21.95
C GLU A 15 -12.82 -64.33 23.30
N TYR A 16 -13.71 -63.38 23.40
CA TYR A 16 -14.57 -63.21 24.57
C TYR A 16 -16.05 -63.16 24.16
N ILE A 17 -16.88 -64.03 24.78
CA ILE A 17 -18.32 -64.04 24.61
C ILE A 17 -18.94 -63.58 25.90
N SER A 18 -19.72 -62.50 25.86
CA SER A 18 -20.37 -61.95 27.05
C SER A 18 -21.45 -62.93 27.58
N ARG A 19 -21.51 -63.08 28.90
CA ARG A 19 -22.53 -63.89 29.55
C ARG A 19 -23.87 -63.12 29.60
N LYS A 20 -25.00 -63.84 29.54
CA LYS A 20 -26.32 -63.26 29.74
C LYS A 20 -26.34 -62.49 31.08
N ASN A 21 -26.74 -61.20 31.07
CA ASN A 21 -26.81 -60.26 32.19
C ASN A 21 -25.50 -59.60 32.64
N LYS A 22 -24.42 -59.67 31.88
CA LYS A 22 -23.24 -58.88 32.20
C LYS A 22 -23.36 -57.45 31.67
N LEU A 23 -23.47 -56.47 32.61
CA LEU A 23 -23.69 -55.07 32.30
C LEU A 23 -22.41 -54.32 31.95
N LYS A 24 -21.21 -54.84 32.34
CA LYS A 24 -19.92 -54.23 32.10
C LYS A 24 -18.88 -55.24 31.68
N ILE A 25 -18.07 -54.92 30.66
CA ILE A 25 -16.95 -55.71 30.18
C ILE A 25 -15.68 -54.84 30.35
N PHE A 26 -14.75 -55.30 31.14
CA PHE A 26 -13.51 -54.57 31.41
C PHE A 26 -12.37 -55.09 30.52
N ILE A 27 -11.63 -54.14 29.93
CA ILE A 27 -10.53 -54.39 28.99
C ILE A 27 -9.27 -53.68 29.50
N GLY A 28 -8.15 -54.40 29.52
CA GLY A 28 -6.88 -53.82 29.97
C GLY A 28 -5.80 -54.88 30.21
N SER A 29 -4.61 -54.47 30.71
CA SER A 29 -3.47 -55.39 30.87
C SER A 29 -3.51 -56.19 32.17
N LYS A 30 -4.30 -55.84 33.17
CA LYS A 30 -4.36 -56.50 34.46
C LYS A 30 -5.13 -57.84 34.43
N LYS A 31 -4.52 -58.86 35.09
CA LYS A 31 -5.27 -60.12 35.36
C LYS A 31 -6.52 -59.81 36.19
N GLY A 32 -7.67 -60.08 35.69
CA GLY A 32 -8.97 -59.76 36.32
C GLY A 32 -9.88 -58.93 35.48
N ASN A 33 -9.41 -58.34 34.37
CA ASN A 33 -10.25 -57.81 33.33
C ASN A 33 -10.92 -58.97 32.57
N ASP A 34 -12.04 -58.70 31.96
CA ASP A 34 -12.75 -59.67 31.12
C ASP A 34 -11.98 -60.02 29.85
N ILE A 35 -11.31 -58.99 29.33
CA ILE A 35 -10.37 -59.11 28.21
C ILE A 35 -9.02 -58.61 28.71
N VAL A 36 -8.09 -59.52 28.82
CA VAL A 36 -6.72 -59.26 29.25
C VAL A 36 -5.83 -59.13 27.99
N ILE A 37 -5.25 -57.96 27.82
CA ILE A 37 -4.28 -57.67 26.77
C ILE A 37 -2.88 -57.60 27.41
N PRO A 38 -2.04 -58.63 27.27
CA PRO A 38 -0.77 -58.72 28.00
C PRO A 38 0.32 -57.84 27.38
N ASP A 39 0.16 -56.52 27.42
CA ASP A 39 1.11 -55.54 26.90
C ASP A 39 1.33 -54.46 27.97
N LYS A 40 2.59 -54.17 28.27
CA LYS A 40 3.02 -53.21 29.32
C LYS A 40 2.66 -51.76 28.99
N ASN A 41 2.42 -51.46 27.71
CA ASN A 41 2.01 -50.14 27.24
C ASN A 41 0.52 -49.87 27.39
N ILE A 42 -0.27 -50.93 27.67
CA ILE A 42 -1.72 -50.84 27.88
C ILE A 42 -2.00 -50.68 29.36
N SER A 43 -2.86 -49.72 29.71
CA SER A 43 -3.24 -49.46 31.10
C SER A 43 -3.88 -50.69 31.76
N GLU A 44 -3.69 -50.86 33.09
CA GLU A 44 -4.25 -51.96 33.86
C GLU A 44 -5.77 -52.13 33.60
N HIS A 45 -6.52 -51.03 33.63
CA HIS A 45 -7.89 -50.90 33.20
C HIS A 45 -7.93 -49.84 32.11
N HIS A 46 -8.04 -50.27 30.87
CA HIS A 46 -7.86 -49.35 29.72
C HIS A 46 -9.20 -48.74 29.28
N CYS A 47 -10.18 -49.59 29.00
CA CYS A 47 -11.53 -49.15 28.64
C CYS A 47 -12.58 -50.12 29.18
N THR A 48 -13.84 -49.69 29.17
CA THR A 48 -14.97 -50.49 29.66
C THR A 48 -16.12 -50.39 28.66
N ILE A 49 -16.71 -51.53 28.26
CA ILE A 49 -17.97 -51.56 27.51
C ILE A 49 -19.08 -51.68 28.54
N ILE A 50 -20.06 -50.80 28.48
CA ILE A 50 -21.20 -50.71 29.38
C ILE A 50 -22.48 -50.99 28.57
N PHE A 51 -23.35 -51.87 29.06
CA PHE A 51 -24.64 -52.09 28.44
C PHE A 51 -25.75 -51.48 29.30
N GLU A 52 -26.34 -50.42 28.78
CA GLU A 52 -27.42 -49.67 29.44
C GLU A 52 -28.44 -49.21 28.38
N ASN A 53 -29.72 -49.15 28.74
CA ASN A 53 -30.79 -48.68 27.84
C ASN A 53 -30.80 -49.34 26.45
N ASN A 54 -30.55 -50.65 26.42
CA ASN A 54 -30.51 -51.47 25.20
C ASN A 54 -29.43 -51.04 24.19
N SER A 55 -28.36 -50.35 24.68
CA SER A 55 -27.22 -49.92 23.88
C SER A 55 -25.89 -50.25 24.55
N TYR A 56 -24.85 -50.45 23.75
CA TYR A 56 -23.48 -50.65 24.24
C TYR A 56 -22.73 -49.35 24.11
N THR A 57 -22.07 -48.90 25.20
CA THR A 57 -21.24 -47.70 25.25
C THR A 57 -19.81 -48.09 25.64
N LEU A 58 -18.84 -47.71 24.86
CA LEU A 58 -17.41 -47.85 25.18
C LEU A 58 -16.94 -46.58 25.84
N LYS A 59 -16.25 -46.72 26.98
CA LYS A 59 -15.69 -45.62 27.74
C LYS A 59 -14.18 -45.83 27.96
N ASP A 60 -13.35 -44.92 27.55
CA ASP A 60 -11.93 -44.87 27.87
C ASP A 60 -11.73 -44.44 29.33
N GLN A 61 -10.78 -45.06 30.04
CA GLN A 61 -10.50 -44.74 31.45
C GLN A 61 -9.43 -43.64 31.62
N ASN A 62 -9.45 -42.67 30.69
CA ASN A 62 -8.46 -41.59 30.62
C ASN A 62 -7.02 -42.10 30.47
N THR A 63 -6.84 -43.04 29.57
CA THR A 63 -5.54 -43.69 29.36
C THR A 63 -4.59 -42.85 28.49
N ILE A 64 -3.29 -42.96 28.71
CA ILE A 64 -2.29 -42.21 27.97
C ILE A 64 -2.30 -42.57 26.46
N MET A 65 -2.50 -43.86 26.14
CA MET A 65 -2.56 -44.29 24.73
C MET A 65 -3.93 -43.97 24.08
N GLY A 66 -4.96 -43.78 24.90
CA GLY A 66 -6.31 -43.55 24.43
C GLY A 66 -6.92 -44.76 23.75
N THR A 67 -8.25 -44.75 23.61
CA THR A 67 -9.04 -45.75 22.89
C THR A 67 -9.57 -45.14 21.60
N GLN A 68 -9.61 -45.92 20.52
CA GLN A 68 -10.18 -45.51 19.27
C GLN A 68 -11.31 -46.48 18.84
N ILE A 69 -12.35 -45.97 18.20
CA ILE A 69 -13.36 -46.75 17.49
C ILE A 69 -13.29 -46.37 16.02
N ASN A 70 -13.06 -47.35 15.14
CA ASN A 70 -12.96 -47.13 13.70
C ASN A 70 -12.00 -45.97 13.37
N PHE A 71 -10.82 -46.00 13.97
CA PHE A 71 -9.72 -44.98 13.84
C PHE A 71 -10.04 -43.58 14.38
N ARG A 72 -11.08 -43.41 15.18
CA ARG A 72 -11.39 -42.14 15.88
C ARG A 72 -11.13 -42.28 17.36
N SER A 73 -10.31 -41.40 17.90
CA SER A 73 -10.11 -41.35 19.35
C SER A 73 -11.39 -40.92 20.05
N ILE A 74 -11.70 -41.63 21.14
CA ILE A 74 -12.89 -41.40 21.93
C ILE A 74 -12.56 -41.31 23.42
N THR A 75 -13.37 -40.61 24.17
CA THR A 75 -13.43 -40.69 25.61
C THR A 75 -14.61 -41.54 26.01
N GLU A 76 -15.73 -41.40 25.30
CA GLU A 76 -16.95 -42.19 25.42
C GLU A 76 -17.71 -42.21 24.08
N ALA A 77 -18.20 -43.36 23.66
CA ALA A 77 -18.96 -43.47 22.42
C ALA A 77 -19.85 -44.73 22.42
N THR A 78 -20.99 -44.67 21.71
CA THR A 78 -21.88 -45.82 21.50
C THR A 78 -21.25 -46.81 20.51
N LEU A 79 -21.24 -48.09 20.86
CA LEU A 79 -20.80 -49.19 20.00
C LEU A 79 -21.92 -49.76 19.18
N SER A 80 -21.61 -50.07 17.95
CA SER A 80 -22.48 -50.88 17.04
C SER A 80 -21.77 -52.16 16.66
N PHE A 81 -22.54 -53.25 16.41
CA PHE A 81 -21.93 -54.46 15.89
C PHE A 81 -21.19 -54.18 14.57
N GLY A 82 -19.98 -54.69 14.47
CA GLY A 82 -19.08 -54.44 13.38
C GLY A 82 -18.06 -53.32 13.66
N ASP A 83 -18.13 -52.59 14.81
CA ASP A 83 -17.15 -51.62 15.17
C ASP A 83 -15.81 -52.27 15.57
N GLU A 84 -14.70 -51.66 15.19
CA GLU A 84 -13.36 -52.06 15.57
C GLU A 84 -12.81 -51.11 16.64
N ILE A 85 -12.55 -51.64 17.83
CA ILE A 85 -11.93 -50.91 18.93
C ILE A 85 -10.41 -51.10 18.83
N CYS A 86 -9.66 -50.01 18.72
CA CYS A 86 -8.19 -50.03 18.66
C CYS A 86 -7.60 -49.54 19.96
N ILE A 87 -6.65 -50.29 20.52
CA ILE A 87 -5.90 -50.01 21.72
C ILE A 87 -4.41 -50.32 21.42
N GLY A 88 -3.62 -49.32 21.12
CA GLY A 88 -2.25 -49.51 20.61
C GLY A 88 -2.24 -50.40 19.36
N ASP A 89 -1.46 -51.48 19.37
CA ASP A 89 -1.37 -52.43 18.24
C ASP A 89 -2.48 -53.49 18.24
N TYR A 90 -3.43 -53.42 19.19
CA TYR A 90 -4.48 -54.38 19.32
C TYR A 90 -5.79 -53.85 18.75
N LYS A 91 -6.49 -54.74 18.03
CA LYS A 91 -7.79 -54.52 17.44
C LYS A 91 -8.80 -55.46 18.06
N ILE A 92 -9.92 -54.95 18.51
CA ILE A 92 -10.99 -55.72 19.11
C ILE A 92 -12.25 -55.50 18.27
N LEU A 93 -12.68 -56.54 17.60
CA LEU A 93 -13.87 -56.52 16.77
C LEU A 93 -15.13 -56.85 17.62
N PHE A 94 -16.11 -55.96 17.61
CA PHE A 94 -17.33 -56.05 18.36
C PHE A 94 -18.44 -56.68 17.50
N LEU A 95 -18.83 -57.94 17.77
CA LEU A 95 -19.75 -58.74 16.96
C LEU A 95 -21.00 -59.20 17.73
N ASP A 96 -22.07 -59.60 17.02
CA ASP A 96 -23.24 -60.27 17.61
C ASP A 96 -23.00 -61.79 17.72
N ASP A 97 -23.39 -62.36 18.87
CA ASP A 97 -23.26 -63.80 19.17
C ASP A 97 -24.36 -64.65 18.50
N ALA A 98 -25.35 -64.07 17.86
CA ALA A 98 -26.43 -64.80 17.18
C ALA A 98 -25.92 -65.60 15.98
N LEU A 99 -24.69 -65.57 15.62
CA LEU A 99 -24.00 -66.35 14.59
C LEU A 99 -23.50 -67.68 15.20
N ASN A 100 -24.13 -68.81 14.88
CA ASN A 100 -23.73 -70.11 15.36
C ASN A 100 -22.31 -70.53 15.02
N LYS A 101 -21.66 -71.29 15.90
CA LYS A 101 -20.28 -71.75 15.81
C LYS A 101 -19.91 -72.58 14.56
N GLN A 102 -20.87 -73.08 13.79
CA GLN A 102 -20.65 -73.95 12.61
C GLN A 102 -20.69 -73.18 11.26
N ASP A 103 -21.24 -71.97 11.24
CA ASP A 103 -21.35 -71.13 10.03
C ASP A 103 -20.81 -69.75 10.27
N VAL A 104 -19.59 -69.59 10.80
CA VAL A 104 -18.89 -68.31 10.75
C VAL A 104 -18.37 -68.13 9.35
N VAL A 105 -19.27 -67.88 8.43
CA VAL A 105 -18.94 -67.30 7.15
C VAL A 105 -18.56 -65.83 7.49
N ILE A 106 -17.26 -65.59 7.68
CA ILE A 106 -16.74 -64.26 7.86
C ILE A 106 -17.20 -63.45 6.68
N PRO A 107 -17.84 -62.26 6.89
CA PRO A 107 -18.32 -61.47 5.78
C PRO A 107 -17.13 -61.18 4.86
N GLN A 108 -17.23 -61.56 3.60
CA GLN A 108 -16.14 -61.44 2.67
C GLN A 108 -15.86 -59.99 2.32
N TYR A 109 -16.88 -59.14 2.33
CA TYR A 109 -16.80 -57.73 2.00
C TYR A 109 -17.37 -56.84 3.10
N TYR A 110 -16.80 -55.65 3.23
CA TYR A 110 -17.37 -54.60 4.05
C TYR A 110 -17.25 -53.23 3.34
N PHE A 111 -18.12 -52.30 3.71
CA PHE A 111 -18.01 -50.92 3.31
C PHE A 111 -17.19 -50.14 4.30
N ILE A 112 -16.20 -49.37 3.85
CA ILE A 112 -15.55 -48.37 4.64
C ILE A 112 -15.89 -46.98 4.12
N GLY A 113 -16.35 -46.08 4.97
CA GLY A 113 -16.62 -44.71 4.58
C GLY A 113 -15.32 -43.98 4.27
N ILE A 114 -15.12 -43.57 3.02
CA ILE A 114 -13.92 -42.84 2.58
C ILE A 114 -14.19 -41.33 2.46
N TYR A 115 -15.47 -40.94 2.43
CA TYR A 115 -15.89 -39.56 2.36
C TYR A 115 -17.23 -39.32 3.04
N GLY A 116 -17.47 -38.13 3.60
CA GLY A 116 -18.75 -37.75 4.20
C GLY A 116 -18.85 -37.98 5.70
N LYS A 117 -20.08 -37.99 6.22
CA LYS A 117 -20.37 -38.09 7.66
C LYS A 117 -19.86 -39.37 8.29
N PHE A 118 -19.84 -40.45 7.54
CA PHE A 118 -19.49 -41.80 7.99
C PHE A 118 -18.06 -42.19 7.62
N TYR A 119 -17.16 -41.20 7.47
CA TYR A 119 -15.74 -41.43 7.19
C TYR A 119 -15.08 -42.31 8.26
N GLY A 120 -14.38 -43.34 7.82
CA GLY A 120 -13.71 -44.33 8.65
C GLY A 120 -14.63 -45.37 9.30
N LYS A 121 -15.94 -45.25 9.15
CA LYS A 121 -16.88 -46.24 9.68
C LYS A 121 -16.95 -47.46 8.76
N LYS A 122 -16.86 -48.66 9.33
CA LYS A 122 -16.94 -49.93 8.63
C LYS A 122 -18.33 -50.50 8.80
N TYR A 123 -18.88 -51.07 7.74
CA TYR A 123 -20.15 -51.74 7.71
C TYR A 123 -19.99 -53.10 7.02
N PHE A 124 -20.18 -54.19 7.76
CA PHE A 124 -20.03 -55.52 7.23
C PHE A 124 -21.25 -55.90 6.41
N LEU A 125 -21.04 -56.49 5.24
CA LEU A 125 -22.10 -57.00 4.40
C LEU A 125 -22.37 -58.45 4.75
N LYS A 126 -23.63 -58.84 4.69
CA LYS A 126 -24.00 -60.25 4.87
C LYS A 126 -23.33 -61.11 3.80
N SER A 127 -22.74 -62.22 4.18
CA SER A 127 -22.10 -63.16 3.25
C SER A 127 -23.07 -63.96 2.39
N ASN A 128 -24.32 -64.05 2.82
CA ASN A 128 -25.42 -64.59 2.08
C ASN A 128 -26.71 -63.86 2.45
N GLY A 129 -27.56 -63.60 1.44
CA GLY A 129 -28.82 -62.85 1.62
C GLY A 129 -28.68 -61.34 1.41
N ASP A 130 -29.65 -60.58 1.84
CA ASP A 130 -29.80 -59.15 1.57
C ASP A 130 -29.35 -58.27 2.75
N THR A 131 -28.53 -57.25 2.48
CA THR A 131 -28.19 -56.16 3.40
C THR A 131 -28.88 -54.87 2.95
N PHE A 132 -29.75 -54.31 3.77
CA PHE A 132 -30.51 -53.12 3.46
C PHE A 132 -29.84 -51.88 4.04
N ILE A 133 -29.86 -50.78 3.28
CA ILE A 133 -29.23 -49.50 3.63
C ILE A 133 -30.27 -48.38 3.58
N GLY A 134 -30.37 -47.60 4.65
CA GLY A 134 -31.29 -46.48 4.71
C GLY A 134 -30.94 -45.46 5.79
N ARG A 135 -31.72 -44.37 5.87
CA ARG A 135 -31.52 -43.31 6.84
C ARG A 135 -32.09 -43.61 8.22
N GLU A 136 -33.15 -44.42 8.28
CA GLU A 136 -33.89 -44.78 9.49
C GLU A 136 -33.84 -46.29 9.68
N ASN A 137 -34.12 -46.79 10.89
CA ASN A 137 -34.10 -48.22 11.17
C ASN A 137 -35.13 -49.00 10.33
N LEU A 138 -36.31 -48.41 10.09
CA LEU A 138 -37.34 -48.98 9.26
C LEU A 138 -37.58 -48.20 7.99
N SER A 139 -37.60 -48.87 6.85
CA SER A 139 -38.00 -48.28 5.58
C SER A 139 -39.52 -48.05 5.52
N PRO A 140 -40.05 -47.21 4.62
CA PRO A 140 -41.50 -47.03 4.45
C PRO A 140 -42.27 -48.30 4.08
N ARG A 141 -41.55 -49.35 3.63
CA ARG A 141 -42.10 -50.65 3.27
C ARG A 141 -42.06 -51.68 4.42
N GLY A 142 -41.69 -51.20 5.65
CA GLY A 142 -41.57 -52.05 6.82
C GLY A 142 -40.33 -52.97 6.85
N ILE A 143 -39.35 -52.72 5.97
CA ILE A 143 -38.10 -53.48 5.93
C ILE A 143 -37.07 -52.79 6.86
N GLU A 144 -36.46 -53.59 7.72
CA GLU A 144 -35.39 -53.09 8.61
C GLU A 144 -34.09 -52.90 7.84
N ASN A 145 -33.46 -51.72 8.03
CA ASN A 145 -32.16 -51.44 7.43
C ASN A 145 -31.05 -51.97 8.31
N ASP A 146 -30.20 -52.81 7.75
CA ASP A 146 -28.99 -53.34 8.40
C ASP A 146 -27.91 -52.22 8.58
N ILE A 147 -27.83 -51.31 7.61
CA ILE A 147 -26.93 -50.19 7.63
C ILE A 147 -27.73 -48.90 7.71
N VAL A 148 -27.67 -48.26 8.88
CA VAL A 148 -28.43 -47.02 9.15
C VAL A 148 -27.52 -45.81 9.05
N LEU A 149 -27.76 -44.98 8.04
CA LEU A 149 -27.03 -43.74 7.77
C LEU A 149 -27.75 -42.52 8.35
N SER A 150 -28.00 -42.53 9.66
CA SER A 150 -28.77 -41.51 10.36
C SER A 150 -28.12 -40.10 10.27
N GLY A 151 -28.99 -39.10 10.02
CA GLY A 151 -28.58 -37.68 9.93
C GLY A 151 -27.93 -37.29 8.61
N ASP A 152 -27.94 -38.13 7.59
CA ASP A 152 -27.71 -37.68 6.20
C ASP A 152 -29.07 -37.58 5.50
N MET A 153 -29.62 -36.38 5.43
CA MET A 153 -30.94 -36.09 4.84
C MET A 153 -31.00 -36.35 3.33
N THR A 154 -29.87 -36.64 2.68
CA THR A 154 -29.80 -36.99 1.25
C THR A 154 -29.94 -38.49 1.03
N VAL A 155 -29.97 -39.29 2.11
CA VAL A 155 -30.24 -40.72 2.09
C VAL A 155 -31.73 -40.96 2.31
N SER A 156 -32.38 -41.76 1.48
CA SER A 156 -33.78 -42.16 1.65
C SER A 156 -33.95 -43.11 2.84
N LYS A 157 -35.16 -43.23 3.41
CA LYS A 157 -35.44 -44.12 4.54
C LYS A 157 -35.12 -45.61 4.22
N GLY A 158 -35.38 -46.05 2.99
CA GLY A 158 -34.84 -47.24 2.37
C GLY A 158 -34.17 -46.81 1.07
N HIS A 159 -32.83 -46.93 0.97
CA HIS A 159 -32.08 -46.35 -0.13
C HIS A 159 -31.52 -47.36 -1.10
N ALA A 160 -30.85 -48.36 -0.59
CA ALA A 160 -30.21 -49.38 -1.39
C ALA A 160 -30.32 -50.77 -0.73
N LYS A 161 -30.15 -51.79 -1.54
CA LYS A 161 -30.07 -53.18 -1.12
C LYS A 161 -28.83 -53.82 -1.73
N ILE A 162 -28.07 -54.55 -0.93
CA ILE A 162 -26.95 -55.38 -1.39
C ILE A 162 -27.34 -56.82 -1.21
N SER A 163 -27.37 -57.56 -2.29
CA SER A 163 -27.64 -58.99 -2.30
C SER A 163 -26.36 -59.79 -2.45
N ALA A 164 -26.11 -60.72 -1.55
CA ALA A 164 -24.98 -61.62 -1.60
C ALA A 164 -25.45 -63.05 -1.91
N VAL A 165 -24.93 -63.63 -2.99
CA VAL A 165 -25.22 -65.02 -3.42
C VAL A 165 -23.89 -65.65 -3.85
N GLN A 166 -23.49 -66.73 -3.18
CA GLN A 166 -22.26 -67.48 -3.49
C GLN A 166 -20.99 -66.61 -3.58
N GLY A 167 -20.87 -65.62 -2.68
CA GLY A 167 -19.72 -64.73 -2.63
C GLY A 167 -19.72 -63.60 -3.68
N GLN A 168 -20.75 -63.49 -4.50
CA GLN A 168 -20.94 -62.34 -5.40
C GLN A 168 -21.90 -61.36 -4.78
N TYR A 169 -21.54 -60.07 -4.79
CA TYR A 169 -22.30 -58.98 -4.22
C TYR A 169 -22.87 -58.09 -5.34
N THR A 170 -24.16 -57.81 -5.24
CA THR A 170 -24.87 -56.96 -6.20
C THR A 170 -25.59 -55.85 -5.43
N ILE A 171 -25.39 -54.60 -5.81
CA ILE A 171 -26.10 -53.46 -5.24
C ILE A 171 -27.29 -53.05 -6.13
N THR A 172 -28.41 -52.74 -5.51
CA THR A 172 -29.63 -52.29 -6.16
C THR A 172 -30.11 -51.00 -5.52
N ASP A 173 -30.44 -49.98 -6.31
CA ASP A 173 -31.16 -48.81 -5.83
C ASP A 173 -32.64 -49.16 -5.68
N ILE A 174 -33.19 -49.19 -4.47
CA ILE A 174 -34.58 -49.62 -4.20
C ILE A 174 -35.58 -48.46 -4.30
N GLY A 175 -35.30 -47.46 -5.13
CA GLY A 175 -36.20 -46.32 -5.36
C GLY A 175 -35.80 -45.11 -4.54
N SER A 176 -34.50 -44.88 -4.37
CA SER A 176 -34.00 -43.72 -3.62
C SER A 176 -34.20 -42.41 -4.37
N THR A 177 -34.39 -41.32 -3.62
CA THR A 177 -34.49 -39.95 -4.20
C THR A 177 -33.12 -39.42 -4.65
N GLY A 178 -32.07 -39.79 -3.94
CA GLY A 178 -30.70 -39.34 -4.21
C GLY A 178 -29.97 -40.15 -5.28
N GLY A 179 -30.40 -41.43 -5.44
CA GLY A 179 -29.75 -42.43 -6.28
C GLY A 179 -28.49 -43.00 -5.65
N VAL A 180 -28.08 -44.16 -6.18
CA VAL A 180 -26.79 -44.80 -5.91
C VAL A 180 -25.88 -44.56 -7.08
N ALA A 181 -24.57 -44.32 -6.84
CA ALA A 181 -23.57 -44.28 -7.91
C ALA A 181 -22.40 -45.22 -7.57
N ILE A 182 -21.84 -45.87 -8.58
CA ILE A 182 -20.65 -46.73 -8.49
C ILE A 182 -19.54 -46.10 -9.33
N ASN A 183 -18.39 -45.83 -8.74
CA ASN A 183 -17.25 -45.23 -9.40
C ASN A 183 -17.59 -43.89 -10.11
N GLY A 184 -18.57 -43.15 -9.57
CA GLY A 184 -19.07 -41.89 -10.12
C GLY A 184 -20.18 -42.04 -11.16
N GLU A 185 -20.49 -43.22 -11.65
CA GLU A 185 -21.60 -43.50 -12.56
C GLU A 185 -22.87 -43.82 -11.81
N LYS A 186 -23.97 -43.14 -12.14
CA LYS A 186 -25.24 -43.28 -11.44
C LYS A 186 -25.98 -44.53 -11.87
N LEU A 187 -26.35 -45.35 -10.89
CA LEU A 187 -27.19 -46.49 -11.11
C LEU A 187 -28.66 -46.02 -11.31
N GLY A 188 -29.33 -46.54 -12.32
CA GLY A 188 -30.77 -46.26 -12.50
C GLY A 188 -31.60 -46.80 -11.36
N GLN A 189 -32.77 -46.16 -11.07
CA GLN A 189 -33.69 -46.66 -10.06
C GLN A 189 -34.14 -48.09 -10.40
N LEU A 190 -34.18 -48.97 -9.39
CA LEU A 190 -34.47 -50.38 -9.48
C LEU A 190 -33.49 -51.22 -10.33
N ASN A 191 -32.44 -50.60 -10.81
CA ASN A 191 -31.37 -51.35 -11.50
C ASN A 191 -30.35 -51.89 -10.50
N SER A 192 -29.72 -52.97 -10.87
CA SER A 192 -28.70 -53.64 -10.08
C SER A 192 -27.38 -53.69 -10.82
N SER A 193 -26.28 -53.57 -10.06
CA SER A 193 -24.92 -53.72 -10.59
C SER A 193 -24.08 -54.57 -9.66
N GLN A 194 -23.20 -55.39 -10.24
CA GLN A 194 -22.26 -56.21 -9.47
C GLN A 194 -21.19 -55.30 -8.82
N LEU A 195 -20.84 -55.63 -7.59
CA LEU A 195 -19.77 -54.93 -6.83
C LEU A 195 -18.47 -55.70 -6.94
N ALA A 196 -17.39 -54.92 -7.25
CA ALA A 196 -16.02 -55.41 -7.23
C ALA A 196 -15.25 -54.79 -6.05
N LEU A 197 -14.18 -55.45 -5.66
CA LEU A 197 -13.23 -54.89 -4.68
C LEU A 197 -12.65 -53.57 -5.17
N GLY A 198 -12.62 -52.61 -4.30
CA GLY A 198 -12.14 -51.27 -4.60
C GLY A 198 -13.19 -50.30 -5.15
N ASP A 199 -14.39 -50.76 -5.51
CA ASP A 199 -15.45 -49.89 -6.00
C ASP A 199 -15.84 -48.84 -4.98
N GLU A 200 -16.09 -47.63 -5.48
CA GLU A 200 -16.55 -46.47 -4.69
C GLU A 200 -18.05 -46.29 -4.85
N ILE A 201 -18.78 -46.51 -3.77
CA ILE A 201 -20.23 -46.46 -3.74
C ILE A 201 -20.71 -45.17 -3.11
N SER A 202 -21.39 -44.33 -3.87
CA SER A 202 -21.96 -43.08 -3.37
C SER A 202 -23.41 -43.28 -2.95
N ILE A 203 -23.70 -43.08 -1.68
CA ILE A 203 -25.05 -43.11 -1.08
C ILE A 203 -25.27 -41.79 -0.34
N GLY A 204 -26.15 -40.97 -0.86
CA GLY A 204 -26.30 -39.59 -0.34
C GLY A 204 -25.04 -38.77 -0.47
N ARG A 205 -24.55 -38.25 0.65
CA ARG A 205 -23.28 -37.47 0.71
C ARG A 205 -22.09 -38.28 1.18
N THR A 206 -22.29 -39.59 1.37
CA THR A 206 -21.23 -40.49 1.84
C THR A 206 -20.75 -41.35 0.67
N ILE A 207 -19.45 -41.50 0.58
CA ILE A 207 -18.82 -42.45 -0.36
C ILE A 207 -18.18 -43.53 0.47
N PHE A 208 -18.55 -44.75 0.12
CA PHE A 208 -18.01 -45.97 0.68
C PHE A 208 -17.10 -46.63 -0.33
N ARG A 209 -16.08 -47.36 0.14
CA ARG A 209 -15.28 -48.25 -0.68
C ARG A 209 -15.56 -49.69 -0.28
N VAL A 210 -15.65 -50.55 -1.26
CA VAL A 210 -15.83 -52.01 -1.08
C VAL A 210 -14.44 -52.58 -0.77
N VAL A 211 -14.29 -53.24 0.38
CA VAL A 211 -13.03 -53.81 0.84
C VAL A 211 -13.25 -55.27 1.24
N ASP A 212 -12.28 -56.13 0.91
CA ASP A 212 -12.25 -57.51 1.37
C ASP A 212 -11.81 -57.57 2.83
N TYR A 213 -12.45 -58.43 3.60
CA TYR A 213 -12.11 -58.65 5.00
C TYR A 213 -10.71 -59.29 5.17
N PHE A 214 -10.25 -60.06 4.22
CA PHE A 214 -9.00 -60.83 4.28
C PHE A 214 -7.80 -60.13 3.62
N THR A 215 -8.04 -59.21 2.72
CA THR A 215 -6.96 -58.41 2.13
C THR A 215 -6.74 -57.21 3.00
N GLU A 216 -5.54 -57.11 3.51
CA GLU A 216 -5.00 -56.20 4.47
C GLU A 216 -5.29 -54.69 4.28
N ASP A 217 -5.16 -54.03 5.44
CA ASP A 217 -4.80 -52.63 5.65
C ASP A 217 -5.10 -51.66 4.50
N TYR A 218 -6.39 -51.48 4.31
CA TYR A 218 -6.81 -50.29 3.61
C TYR A 218 -6.41 -49.07 4.48
N SER A 219 -5.23 -48.53 4.22
CA SER A 219 -4.88 -47.21 4.73
C SER A 219 -5.84 -46.18 4.15
N LEU A 220 -6.75 -45.68 4.99
CA LEU A 220 -7.61 -44.57 4.59
C LEU A 220 -6.74 -43.48 3.96
N PRO A 221 -7.14 -42.93 2.76
CA PRO A 221 -6.41 -41.80 2.17
C PRO A 221 -6.21 -40.75 3.21
N ALA A 222 -4.93 -40.35 3.39
CA ALA A 222 -4.54 -39.45 4.46
C ALA A 222 -5.49 -38.27 4.55
N LYS A 223 -5.71 -37.74 5.76
CA LYS A 223 -6.59 -36.61 6.13
C LYS A 223 -6.55 -35.36 5.24
N GLN A 224 -5.78 -35.37 4.14
CA GLN A 224 -5.65 -34.27 3.20
C GLN A 224 -7.00 -33.78 2.64
N HIS A 225 -7.96 -34.66 2.40
CA HIS A 225 -9.29 -34.26 1.94
C HIS A 225 -10.14 -33.57 3.03
N LEU A 226 -10.01 -33.95 4.29
CA LEU A 226 -10.70 -33.29 5.39
C LEU A 226 -10.07 -31.91 5.70
N LEU A 227 -8.77 -31.80 5.55
CA LEU A 227 -8.05 -30.54 5.68
C LEU A 227 -8.43 -29.58 4.54
N ALA A 228 -8.48 -30.07 3.31
CA ALA A 228 -8.92 -29.29 2.15
C ALA A 228 -10.35 -28.77 2.32
N LEU A 229 -11.29 -29.58 2.82
CA LEU A 229 -12.67 -29.16 3.08
C LEU A 229 -12.77 -28.12 4.22
N LYS A 230 -11.98 -28.26 5.29
CA LYS A 230 -11.89 -27.24 6.34
C LYS A 230 -11.27 -25.97 5.82
N ILE A 231 -10.20 -26.04 5.01
CA ILE A 231 -9.56 -24.90 4.35
C ILE A 231 -10.55 -24.23 3.39
N PHE A 232 -11.30 -24.97 2.56
CA PHE A 232 -12.32 -24.40 1.68
C PHE A 232 -13.47 -23.72 2.46
N LYS A 233 -13.88 -24.27 3.59
CA LYS A 233 -14.90 -23.65 4.46
C LYS A 233 -14.35 -22.38 5.12
N PHE A 234 -13.09 -22.41 5.57
CA PHE A 234 -12.39 -21.25 6.14
C PHE A 234 -12.17 -20.17 5.09
N ILE A 235 -11.72 -20.54 3.88
CA ILE A 235 -11.56 -19.61 2.74
C ILE A 235 -12.91 -18.97 2.37
N ARG A 236 -14.02 -19.71 2.39
CA ARG A 236 -15.36 -19.14 2.14
C ARG A 236 -15.80 -18.14 3.20
N ILE A 237 -15.54 -18.41 4.47
CA ILE A 237 -15.84 -17.50 5.58
C ILE A 237 -14.92 -16.29 5.49
N PHE A 238 -13.63 -16.50 5.24
CA PHE A 238 -12.65 -15.42 5.07
C PHE A 238 -12.98 -14.51 3.88
N LEU A 239 -13.34 -15.09 2.72
CA LEU A 239 -13.80 -14.32 1.55
C LEU A 239 -15.10 -13.56 1.83
N ALA A 240 -16.05 -14.15 2.57
CA ALA A 240 -17.28 -13.44 2.96
C ALA A 240 -16.97 -12.27 3.90
N LEU A 241 -16.09 -12.46 4.89
CA LEU A 241 -15.63 -11.39 5.80
C LEU A 241 -14.84 -10.32 5.04
N LEU A 242 -13.99 -10.72 4.09
CA LEU A 242 -13.24 -9.79 3.26
C LEU A 242 -14.18 -8.94 2.38
N ILE A 243 -15.21 -9.55 1.79
CA ILE A 243 -16.25 -8.85 1.01
C ILE A 243 -17.00 -7.84 1.90
N VAL A 244 -17.37 -8.24 3.12
CA VAL A 244 -18.01 -7.33 4.08
C VAL A 244 -17.06 -6.18 4.46
N LEU A 245 -15.79 -6.46 4.75
CA LEU A 245 -14.79 -5.45 5.10
C LEU A 245 -14.56 -4.47 3.94
N VAL A 246 -14.43 -4.98 2.71
CA VAL A 246 -14.27 -4.16 1.49
C VAL A 246 -15.53 -3.34 1.23
N SER A 247 -16.72 -3.92 1.43
CA SER A 247 -17.99 -3.19 1.26
C SER A 247 -18.16 -2.09 2.31
N VAL A 248 -17.83 -2.35 3.57
CA VAL A 248 -17.85 -1.35 4.66
C VAL A 248 -16.82 -0.25 4.40
N SER A 249 -15.61 -0.63 3.93
CA SER A 249 -14.58 0.34 3.55
C SER A 249 -15.00 1.17 2.35
N ALA A 250 -15.61 0.56 1.33
CA ALA A 250 -16.13 1.27 0.15
C ALA A 250 -17.29 2.21 0.50
N ILE A 251 -18.19 1.79 1.41
CA ILE A 251 -19.27 2.63 1.94
C ILE A 251 -18.66 3.77 2.76
N GLY A 252 -17.67 3.50 3.61
CA GLY A 252 -16.97 4.52 4.39
C GLY A 252 -16.24 5.54 3.52
N ILE A 253 -15.55 5.09 2.46
CA ILE A 253 -14.90 5.94 1.47
C ILE A 253 -15.96 6.71 0.65
N GLY A 254 -17.02 6.04 0.22
CA GLY A 254 -18.13 6.66 -0.50
C GLY A 254 -18.86 7.71 0.34
N TYR A 255 -19.12 7.43 1.62
CA TYR A 255 -19.71 8.41 2.57
C TYR A 255 -18.77 9.58 2.84
N ARG A 256 -17.46 9.33 3.01
CA ARG A 256 -16.45 10.36 3.18
C ARG A 256 -16.28 11.21 1.93
N SER A 257 -16.29 10.60 0.73
CA SER A 257 -16.29 11.32 -0.53
C SER A 257 -17.58 12.09 -0.76
N TYR A 258 -18.73 11.52 -0.41
CA TYR A 258 -20.03 12.20 -0.47
C TYR A 258 -20.13 13.36 0.53
N SER A 259 -19.61 13.21 1.75
CA SER A 259 -19.57 14.29 2.73
C SER A 259 -18.57 15.39 2.36
N LEU A 260 -17.47 15.04 1.70
CA LEU A 260 -16.49 16.00 1.13
C LEU A 260 -17.05 16.73 -0.09
N LEU A 261 -17.84 16.05 -0.94
CA LEU A 261 -18.48 16.64 -2.12
C LEU A 261 -19.69 17.53 -1.75
N ASN A 262 -20.37 17.28 -0.62
CA ASN A 262 -21.54 18.03 -0.18
C ASN A 262 -21.26 19.01 0.97
N SER A 263 -20.12 18.95 1.64
CA SER A 263 -19.64 20.08 2.41
C SER A 263 -19.15 21.11 1.40
N ALA A 264 -19.89 22.21 1.19
CA ALA A 264 -19.34 23.35 0.49
C ALA A 264 -17.95 23.63 1.10
N PRO A 265 -16.86 23.68 0.29
CA PRO A 265 -15.53 23.92 0.82
C PRO A 265 -15.60 25.19 1.65
N ALA A 266 -15.10 25.14 2.88
CA ALA A 266 -15.07 26.33 3.72
C ALA A 266 -14.30 27.39 2.92
N LYS A 267 -14.96 28.53 2.65
CA LYS A 267 -14.34 29.60 1.89
C LYS A 267 -13.00 29.93 2.54
N LEU A 268 -11.91 29.88 1.77
CA LEU A 268 -10.59 30.25 2.27
C LEU A 268 -10.67 31.68 2.82
N SER A 269 -10.24 31.87 4.05
CA SER A 269 -10.12 33.17 4.69
C SER A 269 -8.67 33.46 5.00
N LEU A 270 -8.26 34.69 4.74
CA LEU A 270 -6.94 35.23 5.03
C LEU A 270 -7.09 36.33 6.09
N SER A 271 -6.18 36.32 7.07
CA SER A 271 -6.09 37.38 8.08
C SER A 271 -4.65 37.68 8.43
N LEU A 272 -4.33 38.96 8.64
CA LEU A 272 -2.99 39.38 9.06
C LEU A 272 -2.72 38.92 10.49
N ASN A 273 -1.60 38.27 10.70
CA ASN A 273 -1.12 37.92 12.05
C ASN A 273 -0.25 39.07 12.60
N LEU A 274 -0.87 39.96 13.37
CA LEU A 274 -0.20 41.13 13.94
C LEU A 274 0.90 40.77 14.95
N ASN A 275 0.89 39.57 15.51
CA ASN A 275 1.92 39.13 16.46
C ASN A 275 3.23 38.74 15.76
N TRP A 276 3.18 38.50 14.45
CA TRP A 276 4.29 38.07 13.64
C TRP A 276 4.82 39.17 12.66
N ASN A 277 4.67 40.44 13.01
CA ASN A 277 5.36 41.54 12.28
C ASN A 277 6.73 41.73 12.90
N LYS A 278 7.80 41.20 12.26
CA LYS A 278 9.18 41.32 12.71
C LYS A 278 9.92 42.31 11.80
N GLU A 279 10.19 43.50 12.35
CA GLU A 279 11.05 44.47 11.69
C GLU A 279 12.51 44.13 11.98
N VAL A 280 13.33 44.09 10.95
CA VAL A 280 14.78 43.87 11.07
C VAL A 280 15.55 45.15 10.70
N PRO A 281 16.69 45.43 11.32
CA PRO A 281 17.46 46.63 11.02
C PRO A 281 17.93 46.63 9.57
N LEU A 282 17.60 47.70 8.85
CA LEU A 282 18.14 47.99 7.52
C LEU A 282 19.55 48.51 7.61
N LYS A 283 20.38 48.32 6.59
CA LYS A 283 21.68 48.94 6.46
C LYS A 283 21.49 50.44 6.22
N ALA A 284 22.09 51.28 7.06
CA ALA A 284 21.81 52.73 7.16
C ALA A 284 22.18 53.58 5.90
N ASP A 285 22.71 52.98 4.82
CA ASP A 285 23.30 53.70 3.70
C ASP A 285 22.87 53.24 2.30
N THR A 286 21.78 52.51 2.17
CA THR A 286 21.27 52.02 0.87
C THR A 286 20.12 52.87 0.36
N SER A 287 20.43 53.76 -0.61
CA SER A 287 19.41 54.43 -1.44
C SER A 287 18.82 53.52 -2.54
N SER A 288 19.18 52.26 -2.58
CA SER A 288 18.67 51.25 -3.49
C SER A 288 17.75 50.30 -2.73
N TYR A 289 16.53 50.10 -3.21
CA TYR A 289 15.59 49.07 -2.74
C TYR A 289 16.19 47.71 -3.06
N ASP A 290 16.90 47.12 -2.11
CA ASP A 290 17.47 45.80 -2.28
C ASP A 290 16.32 44.78 -2.20
N ILE A 291 16.32 43.83 -3.12
CA ILE A 291 15.38 42.70 -3.13
C ILE A 291 15.71 41.88 -1.88
N SER A 292 14.71 41.70 -1.00
CA SER A 292 14.88 40.86 0.18
C SER A 292 15.06 39.38 -0.18
N THR A 293 15.88 38.68 0.59
CA THR A 293 16.03 37.23 0.45
C THR A 293 14.74 36.52 0.81
N THR A 294 14.51 35.34 0.24
CA THR A 294 13.42 34.50 0.69
C THR A 294 13.81 33.85 2.03
N PRO A 295 12.98 33.95 3.08
CA PRO A 295 13.23 33.24 4.33
C PRO A 295 13.16 31.72 4.14
N ILE A 296 13.62 30.96 5.13
CA ILE A 296 13.44 29.51 5.21
C ILE A 296 12.65 29.13 6.44
N ILE A 297 12.06 27.96 6.40
CA ILE A 297 11.27 27.37 7.50
C ILE A 297 11.87 26.01 7.84
N GLY A 298 12.02 25.73 9.14
CA GLY A 298 12.47 24.45 9.66
C GLY A 298 12.40 24.44 11.18
N ASP A 299 12.36 23.26 11.79
CA ASP A 299 12.44 23.11 13.25
C ASP A 299 13.92 23.18 13.65
N PHE A 300 14.40 24.40 14.02
CA PHE A 300 15.80 24.65 14.32
C PHE A 300 16.14 24.42 15.80
N ASP A 301 15.15 24.42 16.70
CA ASP A 301 15.39 24.17 18.12
C ASP A 301 14.88 22.80 18.59
N ASN A 302 14.31 22.00 17.66
CA ASN A 302 13.81 20.67 17.86
C ASN A 302 12.64 20.61 18.89
N ASP A 303 11.78 21.65 18.89
CA ASP A 303 10.60 21.73 19.74
C ASP A 303 9.34 21.10 19.08
N GLY A 304 9.45 20.68 17.81
CA GLY A 304 8.39 20.08 17.01
C GLY A 304 7.51 21.08 16.28
N THR A 305 7.82 22.36 16.32
CA THR A 305 7.19 23.43 15.54
C THR A 305 8.17 23.99 14.51
N ASN A 306 7.65 24.55 13.43
CA ASN A 306 8.51 25.17 12.44
C ASN A 306 8.95 26.56 12.88
N ASP A 307 10.23 26.82 12.79
CA ASP A 307 10.86 28.11 13.01
C ASP A 307 11.12 28.85 11.71
N VAL A 308 11.48 30.10 11.77
CA VAL A 308 11.73 30.97 10.61
C VAL A 308 13.13 31.56 10.68
N ALA A 309 13.92 31.42 9.61
CA ALA A 309 15.21 32.10 9.48
C ALA A 309 15.26 33.03 8.26
N LEU A 310 15.92 34.18 8.40
CA LEU A 310 16.07 35.15 7.35
C LEU A 310 17.49 35.75 7.39
N LEU A 311 18.12 35.83 6.22
CA LEU A 311 19.32 36.62 6.00
C LEU A 311 18.95 37.99 5.44
N THR A 312 19.32 39.05 6.13
CA THR A 312 18.99 40.43 5.74
C THR A 312 20.02 41.00 4.78
N SER A 313 19.62 41.99 3.99
CA SER A 313 20.55 42.76 3.15
C SER A 313 21.65 43.50 3.96
N ALA A 314 21.42 43.70 5.25
CA ALA A 314 22.42 44.25 6.18
C ALA A 314 23.51 43.23 6.58
N GLY A 315 23.38 41.96 6.20
CA GLY A 315 24.36 40.91 6.51
C GLY A 315 24.13 40.20 7.84
N PHE A 316 22.93 40.24 8.36
CA PHE A 316 22.60 39.53 9.60
C PHE A 316 21.61 38.39 9.35
N LEU A 317 21.97 37.20 9.83
CA LEU A 317 21.09 36.05 9.89
C LEU A 317 20.34 36.05 11.22
N TYR A 318 19.05 36.01 11.14
CA TYR A 318 18.12 35.91 12.28
C TYR A 318 17.37 34.55 12.22
N ALA A 319 17.04 34.02 13.39
CA ALA A 319 16.02 32.95 13.49
C ALA A 319 15.06 33.27 14.64
N TRP A 320 13.81 32.91 14.43
CA TRP A 320 12.71 33.08 15.40
C TRP A 320 11.93 31.77 15.56
N SER A 321 11.61 31.46 16.83
CA SER A 321 10.69 30.37 17.13
C SER A 321 9.32 30.63 16.52
N GLY A 322 8.81 29.64 15.81
CA GLY A 322 7.48 29.70 15.24
C GLY A 322 6.40 29.69 16.30
N ALA A 323 6.60 28.96 17.37
CA ALA A 323 5.66 28.84 18.47
C ALA A 323 5.48 30.15 19.24
N THR A 324 6.58 30.89 19.53
CA THR A 324 6.54 32.07 20.38
C THR A 324 6.81 33.39 19.63
N GLY A 325 7.48 33.33 18.48
CA GLY A 325 7.95 34.49 17.76
C GLY A 325 9.18 35.16 18.39
N ASP A 326 9.80 34.55 19.39
CA ASP A 326 11.03 35.04 20.02
C ASP A 326 12.24 34.64 19.18
N LYS A 327 13.35 35.40 19.30
CA LYS A 327 14.60 35.04 18.67
C LYS A 327 15.18 33.78 19.30
N LEU A 328 15.55 32.80 18.50
CA LEU A 328 16.21 31.59 18.98
C LEU A 328 17.61 31.91 19.55
N TRP A 329 18.31 32.77 18.87
CA TRP A 329 19.67 33.18 19.23
C TRP A 329 19.97 34.60 18.79
N LYS A 330 21.19 35.10 19.14
CA LYS A 330 21.66 36.40 18.71
C LYS A 330 21.95 36.41 17.22
N PRO A 331 21.64 37.49 16.48
CA PRO A 331 21.92 37.55 15.05
C PRO A 331 23.37 37.19 14.71
N VAL A 332 23.53 36.34 13.69
CA VAL A 332 24.84 35.91 13.20
C VAL A 332 25.26 36.84 12.04
N GLU A 333 26.45 37.39 12.09
CA GLU A 333 26.99 38.26 11.04
C GLU A 333 27.52 37.40 9.89
N ILE A 334 26.97 37.61 8.68
CA ILE A 334 27.41 37.05 7.42
C ILE A 334 28.08 38.15 6.63
N TYR A 335 29.39 38.07 6.51
CA TYR A 335 30.19 39.14 5.89
C TYR A 335 29.87 39.30 4.40
N ASN A 336 29.48 40.51 3.99
CA ASN A 336 29.11 40.84 2.62
C ASN A 336 28.09 39.90 2.02
N SER A 337 26.95 39.80 2.70
CA SER A 337 25.82 38.96 2.21
C SER A 337 25.24 39.54 0.93
N GLY A 338 24.95 38.65 -0.03
CA GLY A 338 24.21 38.96 -1.25
C GLY A 338 22.70 38.85 -1.05
N ILE A 339 21.98 38.63 -2.14
CA ILE A 339 20.53 38.40 -2.19
C ILE A 339 20.19 36.92 -2.31
N ALA A 340 21.14 36.01 -2.14
CA ALA A 340 20.93 34.58 -2.18
C ALA A 340 20.05 34.12 -1.02
N SER A 341 19.09 33.25 -1.29
CA SER A 341 18.27 32.65 -0.25
C SER A 341 19.06 31.63 0.56
N LEU A 342 18.61 31.39 1.78
CA LEU A 342 19.16 30.37 2.68
C LEU A 342 18.68 28.96 2.26
N VAL A 343 19.42 27.97 2.76
CA VAL A 343 19.03 26.53 2.69
C VAL A 343 19.19 25.92 4.07
N CYS A 344 18.39 24.92 4.42
CA CYS A 344 18.60 24.16 5.65
C CYS A 344 18.55 22.66 5.40
N ASP A 345 19.42 21.93 6.09
CA ASP A 345 19.46 20.48 6.16
C ASP A 345 20.29 20.06 7.38
N ASP A 346 20.11 18.84 7.88
CA ASP A 346 20.97 18.27 8.93
C ASP A 346 22.32 17.85 8.33
N ILE A 347 23.25 18.78 8.34
CA ILE A 347 24.58 18.59 7.72
C ILE A 347 25.53 17.82 8.64
N ASN A 348 25.38 18.00 9.94
CA ASN A 348 26.25 17.38 10.95
C ASN A 348 25.70 16.04 11.47
N ASN A 349 24.48 15.64 11.06
CA ASN A 349 23.75 14.43 11.48
C ASN A 349 23.49 14.37 13.00
N ASP A 350 23.16 15.51 13.61
CA ASP A 350 22.78 15.59 15.02
C ASP A 350 21.24 15.53 15.23
N GLY A 351 20.48 15.51 14.14
CA GLY A 351 19.02 15.44 14.14
C GLY A 351 18.34 16.79 14.17
N VAL A 352 19.09 17.90 14.11
CA VAL A 352 18.60 19.26 14.01
C VAL A 352 19.00 19.86 12.67
N LEU A 353 18.18 20.75 12.12
CA LEU A 353 18.50 21.39 10.84
C LEU A 353 19.56 22.47 11.02
N ASP A 354 20.63 22.39 10.24
CA ASP A 354 21.64 23.45 10.09
C ASP A 354 21.23 24.44 8.99
N ILE A 355 21.75 25.68 9.07
CA ILE A 355 21.47 26.73 8.10
C ILE A 355 22.71 26.98 7.24
N ILE A 356 22.53 26.95 5.92
CA ILE A 356 23.58 27.22 4.96
C ILE A 356 23.35 28.63 4.32
N ALA A 357 24.32 29.47 4.42
CA ALA A 357 24.33 30.82 3.83
C ALA A 357 25.56 31.03 2.95
N VAL A 358 25.42 31.81 1.89
CA VAL A 358 26.51 32.20 1.01
C VAL A 358 26.66 33.70 0.99
N SER A 359 27.88 34.21 0.67
CA SER A 359 28.16 35.63 0.60
C SER A 359 28.81 36.03 -0.73
N GLU A 360 28.66 37.31 -1.13
CA GLU A 360 29.33 37.89 -2.30
C GLU A 360 30.84 37.79 -2.25
N SER A 361 31.42 37.68 -1.05
CA SER A 361 32.83 37.46 -0.84
C SER A 361 33.27 36.00 -1.03
N SER A 362 32.52 35.22 -1.75
CA SER A 362 32.82 33.79 -2.05
C SER A 362 32.92 32.89 -0.81
N LEU A 363 32.24 33.24 0.25
CA LEU A 363 32.18 32.43 1.48
C LEU A 363 30.89 31.64 1.57
N ILE A 364 31.00 30.39 1.99
CA ILE A 364 29.89 29.62 2.46
C ILE A 364 29.99 29.45 3.98
N TYR A 365 28.88 29.59 4.66
CA TYR A 365 28.73 29.41 6.09
C TYR A 365 27.78 28.26 6.34
N ILE A 366 28.14 27.38 7.27
CA ILE A 366 27.24 26.36 7.84
C ILE A 366 27.05 26.74 9.30
N ILE A 367 25.81 26.98 9.70
CA ILE A 367 25.42 27.49 11.00
C ILE A 367 24.53 26.47 11.67
N ASP A 368 24.89 26.08 12.88
CA ASP A 368 24.09 25.21 13.74
C ASP A 368 22.73 25.86 14.02
N GLY A 369 21.63 25.21 13.64
CA GLY A 369 20.30 25.79 13.78
C GLY A 369 19.88 26.00 15.21
N GLN A 370 20.29 25.10 16.14
CA GLN A 370 19.91 25.17 17.54
C GLN A 370 20.61 26.34 18.28
N THR A 371 21.87 26.55 18.00
CA THR A 371 22.68 27.49 18.79
C THR A 371 23.04 28.81 18.07
N GLY A 372 22.90 28.83 16.72
CA GLY A 372 23.34 29.94 15.89
C GLY A 372 24.88 30.02 15.76
N ASN A 373 25.63 29.03 16.21
CA ASN A 373 27.07 29.03 16.08
C ASN A 373 27.51 28.68 14.66
N ILE A 374 28.53 29.33 14.14
CA ILE A 374 29.12 28.96 12.86
C ILE A 374 29.92 27.66 13.06
N ILE A 375 29.40 26.57 12.52
CA ILE A 375 30.06 25.26 12.54
C ILE A 375 31.25 25.26 11.57
N ARG A 376 31.01 25.82 10.36
CA ARG A 376 32.01 25.81 9.30
C ARG A 376 31.90 27.04 8.43
N ARG A 377 33.06 27.48 7.94
CA ARG A 377 33.18 28.56 6.94
C ARG A 377 34.21 28.15 5.90
N GLU A 378 33.83 28.20 4.63
CA GLU A 378 34.70 27.81 3.52
C GLU A 378 34.80 28.91 2.50
N VAL A 379 35.99 29.06 1.91
CA VAL A 379 36.25 29.96 0.79
C VAL A 379 36.14 29.19 -0.51
N LEU A 380 35.31 29.68 -1.43
CA LEU A 380 35.06 29.01 -2.72
C LEU A 380 35.82 29.71 -3.86
N GLY A 381 35.43 30.88 -4.24
CA GLY A 381 35.95 31.67 -5.35
C GLY A 381 34.81 32.16 -6.24
N GLY A 382 35.02 33.32 -6.88
CA GLY A 382 34.00 33.99 -7.69
C GLY A 382 32.93 34.70 -6.85
N VAL A 383 32.13 35.56 -7.46
CA VAL A 383 31.06 36.32 -6.79
C VAL A 383 29.80 35.45 -6.69
N ILE A 384 29.26 35.32 -5.47
CA ILE A 384 28.03 34.55 -5.20
C ILE A 384 27.00 35.52 -4.61
N SER A 385 26.29 36.24 -5.46
CA SER A 385 25.38 37.29 -4.99
C SER A 385 23.90 36.89 -5.07
N SER A 386 23.51 36.05 -6.04
CA SER A 386 22.10 35.78 -6.35
C SER A 386 21.70 34.32 -6.34
N THR A 387 22.65 33.41 -6.38
CA THR A 387 22.35 31.96 -6.49
C THR A 387 22.27 31.33 -5.11
N THR A 388 21.14 30.59 -4.90
CA THR A 388 20.90 29.83 -3.68
C THR A 388 21.67 28.50 -3.76
N PRO A 389 22.33 28.04 -2.69
CA PRO A 389 22.95 26.72 -2.65
C PRO A 389 21.96 25.59 -2.89
N LEU A 390 22.43 24.46 -3.43
CA LEU A 390 21.70 23.21 -3.50
C LEU A 390 22.33 22.21 -2.52
N VAL A 391 21.51 21.54 -1.71
CA VAL A 391 21.95 20.52 -0.76
C VAL A 391 21.32 19.18 -1.13
N CYS A 392 22.14 18.16 -1.36
CA CYS A 392 21.68 16.82 -1.71
C CYS A 392 22.81 15.78 -1.64
N ASP A 393 22.50 14.50 -1.65
CA ASP A 393 23.48 13.40 -1.79
C ASP A 393 23.79 13.19 -3.28
N LEU A 394 24.87 13.77 -3.76
CA LEU A 394 25.26 13.76 -5.18
C LEU A 394 25.89 12.43 -5.62
N ASP A 395 26.67 11.82 -4.74
CA ASP A 395 27.45 10.62 -5.07
C ASP A 395 26.85 9.32 -4.52
N SER A 396 25.69 9.43 -3.87
CA SER A 396 24.94 8.32 -3.26
C SER A 396 25.70 7.65 -2.12
N ASN A 397 26.42 8.44 -1.31
CA ASN A 397 27.14 7.96 -0.12
C ASN A 397 26.31 8.07 1.16
N GLY A 398 25.08 8.59 1.08
CA GLY A 398 24.16 8.79 2.21
C GLY A 398 24.43 10.06 3.02
N LYS A 399 25.31 10.96 2.53
CA LYS A 399 25.63 12.22 3.17
C LYS A 399 25.25 13.39 2.28
N LYS A 400 25.05 14.54 2.89
CA LYS A 400 24.63 15.74 2.17
C LYS A 400 25.83 16.48 1.60
N ASP A 401 25.83 16.67 0.28
CA ASP A 401 26.78 17.47 -0.46
C ASP A 401 26.17 18.84 -0.77
N ILE A 402 27.02 19.81 -1.07
CA ILE A 402 26.60 21.20 -1.35
C ILE A 402 27.09 21.62 -2.72
N VAL A 403 26.19 22.22 -3.52
CA VAL A 403 26.56 22.85 -4.80
C VAL A 403 26.32 24.34 -4.72
N VAL A 404 27.34 25.13 -5.09
CA VAL A 404 27.25 26.58 -5.14
C VAL A 404 27.73 27.06 -6.50
N THR A 405 27.04 28.03 -7.08
CA THR A 405 27.42 28.61 -8.37
C THR A 405 27.83 30.09 -8.22
N SER A 406 28.86 30.50 -8.95
CA SER A 406 29.28 31.91 -9.00
C SER A 406 28.76 32.57 -10.27
N GLU A 407 28.62 33.90 -10.21
CA GLU A 407 28.18 34.72 -11.36
C GLU A 407 29.10 34.61 -12.58
N GLU A 408 30.40 34.37 -12.37
CA GLU A 408 31.37 34.22 -13.46
C GLU A 408 31.30 32.87 -14.17
N GLY A 409 30.42 31.96 -13.74
CA GLY A 409 30.25 30.67 -14.39
C GLY A 409 31.00 29.51 -13.72
N THR A 410 31.45 29.66 -12.47
CA THR A 410 32.06 28.55 -11.74
C THR A 410 31.01 27.81 -10.90
N VAL A 411 31.03 26.50 -10.99
CA VAL A 411 30.20 25.59 -10.20
C VAL A 411 31.08 24.89 -9.19
N HIS A 412 30.82 25.09 -7.92
CA HIS A 412 31.56 24.49 -6.82
C HIS A 412 30.78 23.31 -6.26
N PHE A 413 31.41 22.14 -6.22
CA PHE A 413 30.89 20.94 -5.60
C PHE A 413 31.69 20.68 -4.31
N LEU A 414 30.99 20.56 -3.20
CA LEU A 414 31.55 20.22 -1.91
C LEU A 414 31.00 18.86 -1.52
N TYR A 415 31.80 17.82 -1.70
CA TYR A 415 31.41 16.44 -1.35
C TYR A 415 31.75 16.17 0.12
N SER A 416 30.75 15.74 0.87
CA SER A 416 30.90 15.45 2.28
C SER A 416 31.46 14.02 2.51
N PRO A 417 32.65 13.90 3.12
CA PRO A 417 33.16 12.59 3.55
C PRO A 417 32.61 12.19 4.92
N GLY A 418 31.93 13.09 5.62
CA GLY A 418 31.42 13.05 6.96
C GLY A 418 31.80 14.34 7.72
N PHE A 419 31.06 14.62 8.79
CA PHE A 419 31.16 15.89 9.51
C PHE A 419 32.55 16.18 10.05
N ASP A 420 33.30 15.18 10.51
CA ASP A 420 34.65 15.35 11.12
C ASP A 420 35.79 15.51 10.11
N SER A 421 35.51 15.53 8.83
CA SER A 421 36.51 15.65 7.76
C SER A 421 36.22 16.84 6.85
N ASP A 422 37.26 17.37 6.20
CA ASP A 422 37.08 18.45 5.23
C ASP A 422 36.34 17.98 3.99
N TYR A 423 35.49 18.85 3.45
CA TYR A 423 34.84 18.60 2.17
C TYR A 423 35.86 18.40 1.05
N SER A 424 35.62 17.37 0.22
CA SER A 424 36.35 17.28 -1.04
C SER A 424 35.76 18.28 -2.02
N LYS A 425 36.59 19.29 -2.38
CA LYS A 425 36.16 20.39 -3.26
C LYS A 425 36.50 20.05 -4.71
N TYR A 426 35.53 20.24 -5.57
CA TYR A 426 35.71 20.23 -7.03
C TYR A 426 35.03 21.45 -7.63
N SER A 427 35.66 22.07 -8.60
CA SER A 427 35.09 23.22 -9.30
C SER A 427 35.12 23.00 -10.80
N GLU A 428 34.00 23.26 -11.44
CA GLU A 428 33.82 23.16 -12.89
C GLU A 428 33.47 24.55 -13.44
N PHE A 429 34.19 24.98 -14.46
CA PHE A 429 33.85 26.18 -15.18
C PHE A 429 32.89 25.88 -16.32
N ILE A 430 31.80 26.66 -16.40
CA ILE A 430 30.86 26.64 -17.52
C ILE A 430 30.88 27.97 -18.22
N ASP A 431 30.67 27.95 -19.54
CA ASP A 431 30.70 29.13 -20.37
C ASP A 431 29.44 29.99 -20.15
N GLY A 432 29.64 31.24 -19.73
CA GLY A 432 28.63 32.27 -19.51
C GLY A 432 28.18 32.45 -18.05
N PRO A 433 27.61 33.61 -17.73
CA PRO A 433 27.26 34.00 -16.35
C PRO A 433 26.06 33.18 -15.82
N ILE A 434 26.12 32.87 -14.51
CA ILE A 434 25.08 32.13 -13.81
C ILE A 434 24.36 33.01 -12.80
N TYR A 435 23.09 33.28 -13.00
CA TYR A 435 22.21 33.97 -12.04
C TYR A 435 21.10 33.07 -11.51
N ALA A 436 20.88 31.96 -12.16
CA ALA A 436 19.90 30.96 -11.77
C ALA A 436 20.46 29.99 -10.72
N SER A 437 19.73 29.75 -9.65
CA SER A 437 20.12 28.73 -8.65
C SER A 437 20.18 27.35 -9.27
N PRO A 438 21.15 26.48 -8.90
CA PRO A 438 21.22 25.10 -9.35
C PRO A 438 20.07 24.30 -8.78
N VAL A 439 19.65 23.29 -9.52
CA VAL A 439 18.61 22.36 -9.08
C VAL A 439 19.03 20.92 -9.37
N ILE A 440 18.35 19.94 -8.79
CA ILE A 440 18.67 18.53 -8.96
C ILE A 440 17.54 17.78 -9.68
N SER A 441 17.89 17.02 -10.72
CA SER A 441 16.98 16.09 -11.39
C SER A 441 17.22 14.67 -10.89
N SER A 442 16.24 14.10 -10.21
CA SER A 442 16.33 12.71 -9.74
C SER A 442 15.97 11.74 -10.87
N ARG A 443 16.82 10.72 -11.09
CA ARG A 443 16.57 9.63 -12.03
C ARG A 443 16.57 8.31 -11.28
N LYS A 444 15.57 7.48 -11.55
CA LYS A 444 15.29 6.24 -10.78
C LYS A 444 16.45 5.23 -10.72
N ASP A 445 17.34 5.22 -11.71
CA ASP A 445 18.40 4.20 -11.86
C ASP A 445 19.80 4.77 -12.14
N PHE A 446 19.98 6.09 -11.96
CA PHE A 446 21.23 6.79 -12.27
C PHE A 446 21.55 7.82 -11.18
N SER A 447 22.83 8.23 -11.08
CA SER A 447 23.20 9.37 -10.27
C SER A 447 22.40 10.62 -10.67
N PRO A 448 22.04 11.48 -9.70
CA PRO A 448 21.28 12.68 -10.01
C PRO A 448 22.12 13.64 -10.87
N PHE A 449 21.43 14.39 -11.74
CA PHE A 449 22.06 15.51 -12.44
C PHE A 449 21.88 16.81 -11.66
N VAL A 450 22.96 17.53 -11.46
CA VAL A 450 22.89 18.95 -11.13
C VAL A 450 22.57 19.70 -12.42
N VAL A 451 21.47 20.44 -12.41
CA VAL A 451 21.01 21.22 -13.56
C VAL A 451 21.31 22.70 -13.31
N ILE A 452 22.02 23.32 -14.24
CA ILE A 452 22.42 24.71 -14.16
C ILE A 452 21.99 25.41 -15.45
N ALA A 453 21.21 26.46 -15.33
CA ALA A 453 20.83 27.29 -16.44
C ALA A 453 21.62 28.61 -16.37
N ASN A 454 22.16 29.09 -17.49
CA ASN A 454 22.91 30.31 -17.55
C ASN A 454 22.24 31.43 -18.34
N TYR A 455 22.77 32.61 -18.26
CA TYR A 455 22.27 33.81 -18.96
C TYR A 455 22.50 33.77 -20.46
N ASP A 456 23.37 32.84 -20.95
CA ASP A 456 23.72 32.71 -22.37
C ASP A 456 22.92 31.58 -23.06
N SER A 457 21.69 31.31 -22.59
CA SER A 457 20.74 30.34 -23.21
C SER A 457 21.21 28.89 -23.13
N LYS A 458 22.11 28.54 -22.24
CA LYS A 458 22.59 27.16 -22.08
C LYS A 458 22.09 26.55 -20.80
N VAL A 459 21.73 25.26 -20.88
CA VAL A 459 21.38 24.44 -19.71
C VAL A 459 22.36 23.28 -19.63
N TYR A 460 23.03 23.17 -18.51
CA TYR A 460 24.06 22.17 -18.23
C TYR A 460 23.48 21.09 -17.31
N PHE A 461 23.79 19.86 -17.63
CA PHE A 461 23.45 18.68 -16.85
C PHE A 461 24.75 18.02 -16.43
N ILE A 462 25.10 18.13 -15.15
CA ILE A 462 26.35 17.59 -14.60
C ILE A 462 26.00 16.41 -13.69
N ASP A 463 26.48 15.22 -14.04
CA ASP A 463 26.28 14.02 -13.23
C ASP A 463 26.98 14.19 -11.87
N GLY A 464 26.24 14.06 -10.77
CA GLY A 464 26.74 14.33 -9.43
C GLY A 464 27.93 13.44 -9.04
N LYS A 465 27.98 12.21 -9.49
CA LYS A 465 29.01 11.24 -9.15
C LYS A 465 30.17 11.23 -10.14
N THR A 466 29.86 11.12 -11.44
CA THR A 466 30.88 10.98 -12.49
C THR A 466 31.39 12.31 -13.01
N ARG A 467 30.68 13.40 -12.74
CA ARG A 467 30.98 14.76 -13.22
C ARG A 467 30.89 14.91 -14.74
N ASN A 468 30.33 13.92 -15.43
CA ASN A 468 30.11 14.01 -16.85
C ASN A 468 29.09 15.13 -17.14
N LYS A 469 29.42 15.99 -18.10
CA LYS A 469 28.64 17.15 -18.45
C LYS A 469 27.94 16.97 -19.80
N LYS A 470 26.67 17.32 -19.87
CA LYS A 470 25.94 17.53 -21.11
C LYS A 470 25.39 18.94 -21.16
N THR A 471 25.30 19.51 -22.35
CA THR A 471 24.85 20.89 -22.55
C THR A 471 23.73 20.92 -23.58
N VAL A 472 22.66 21.64 -23.25
CA VAL A 472 21.56 21.97 -24.18
C VAL A 472 21.68 23.48 -24.49
N ASN A 473 21.88 23.83 -25.73
CA ASN A 473 21.92 25.20 -26.18
C ASN A 473 20.55 25.61 -26.73
N LEU A 474 19.76 26.31 -25.94
CA LEU A 474 18.42 26.75 -26.32
C LEU A 474 18.39 27.72 -27.49
N LEU A 475 19.41 28.56 -27.63
CA LEU A 475 19.51 29.45 -28.78
C LEU A 475 19.63 28.68 -30.08
N GLU A 476 20.45 27.64 -30.12
CA GLU A 476 20.58 26.77 -31.31
C GLU A 476 19.34 25.96 -31.59
N LEU A 477 18.71 25.43 -30.55
CA LEU A 477 17.53 24.57 -30.70
C LEU A 477 16.27 25.33 -31.10
N THR A 478 16.08 26.53 -30.56
CA THR A 478 14.83 27.28 -30.69
C THR A 478 14.95 28.51 -31.62
N GLY A 479 16.18 28.91 -31.93
CA GLY A 479 16.49 30.18 -32.63
C GLY A 479 16.16 31.43 -31.79
N LYS A 480 15.97 31.27 -30.48
CA LYS A 480 15.54 32.34 -29.56
C LYS A 480 16.51 32.45 -28.37
N PRO A 481 16.93 33.67 -28.00
CA PRO A 481 17.76 33.87 -26.82
C PRO A 481 16.96 33.65 -25.54
N HIS A 482 17.55 32.92 -24.60
CA HIS A 482 16.97 32.66 -23.28
C HIS A 482 17.91 33.23 -22.20
N LEU A 483 17.65 34.45 -21.75
CA LEU A 483 18.39 35.09 -20.67
C LEU A 483 17.85 34.58 -19.34
N ILE A 484 18.37 33.42 -18.86
CA ILE A 484 17.80 32.71 -17.72
C ILE A 484 18.45 33.23 -16.45
N ALA A 485 17.61 33.71 -15.51
CA ALA A 485 18.04 34.14 -14.18
C ALA A 485 17.19 33.53 -13.05
N GLY A 486 15.97 33.07 -13.34
CA GLY A 486 15.18 32.28 -12.43
C GLY A 486 15.64 30.81 -12.40
N ALA A 487 15.55 30.16 -11.25
CA ALA A 487 15.89 28.76 -11.13
C ALA A 487 15.02 27.88 -12.00
N PRO A 488 15.58 26.80 -12.61
CA PRO A 488 14.78 25.80 -13.32
C PRO A 488 13.77 25.11 -12.40
N ALA A 489 12.64 24.66 -12.96
CA ALA A 489 11.75 23.71 -12.32
C ALA A 489 11.89 22.33 -12.94
N ILE A 490 11.55 21.30 -12.19
CA ILE A 490 11.71 19.90 -12.59
C ILE A 490 10.41 19.14 -12.36
N GLY A 491 10.01 18.32 -13.33
CA GLY A 491 8.85 17.46 -13.19
C GLY A 491 8.54 16.65 -14.44
N ASP A 492 7.86 15.51 -14.26
CA ASP A 492 7.42 14.64 -15.35
C ASP A 492 6.19 15.25 -16.04
N LEU A 493 6.44 15.94 -17.15
CA LEU A 493 5.42 16.63 -17.95
C LEU A 493 4.74 15.67 -18.94
N ASN A 494 5.43 14.64 -19.39
CA ASN A 494 4.98 13.79 -20.50
C ASN A 494 4.44 12.43 -20.03
N GLY A 495 4.67 12.04 -18.78
CA GLY A 495 4.21 10.81 -18.15
C GLY A 495 5.07 9.59 -18.42
N ASP A 496 6.33 9.78 -18.82
CA ASP A 496 7.26 8.66 -19.08
C ASP A 496 8.05 8.22 -17.82
N GLY A 497 7.90 8.95 -16.72
CA GLY A 497 8.56 8.70 -15.45
C GLY A 497 9.98 9.25 -15.36
N ILE A 498 10.39 10.08 -16.33
CA ILE A 498 11.63 10.84 -16.36
C ILE A 498 11.26 12.33 -16.28
N ASP A 499 11.92 13.05 -15.38
CA ASP A 499 11.61 14.46 -15.18
C ASP A 499 12.15 15.32 -16.32
N GLU A 500 11.32 16.26 -16.81
CA GLU A 500 11.72 17.35 -17.68
C GLU A 500 12.26 18.53 -16.88
N VAL A 501 13.08 19.34 -17.52
CA VAL A 501 13.60 20.60 -16.97
C VAL A 501 12.91 21.79 -17.65
N ILE A 502 12.32 22.66 -16.85
CA ILE A 502 11.61 23.85 -17.31
C ILE A 502 12.42 25.09 -16.93
N VAL A 503 12.70 25.93 -17.91
CA VAL A 503 13.39 27.20 -17.73
C VAL A 503 12.55 28.36 -18.23
N GLN A 504 12.62 29.49 -17.51
CA GLN A 504 11.98 30.75 -17.91
C GLN A 504 13.05 31.82 -18.10
N SER A 505 12.99 32.51 -19.26
CA SER A 505 13.91 33.66 -19.52
C SER A 505 13.25 34.99 -19.17
N ASN A 506 14.09 36.01 -18.92
CA ASN A 506 13.64 37.32 -18.46
C ASN A 506 13.19 38.22 -19.59
N ALA A 507 14.04 38.40 -20.61
CA ALA A 507 13.78 39.33 -21.72
C ALA A 507 14.52 38.88 -22.99
N PRO A 508 13.82 38.47 -24.05
CA PRO A 508 12.35 38.23 -24.08
C PRO A 508 11.94 37.06 -23.21
N GLN A 509 10.69 37.07 -22.75
CA GLN A 509 10.17 36.00 -21.88
C GLN A 509 9.79 34.77 -22.67
N TYR A 510 10.63 33.76 -22.63
CA TYR A 510 10.36 32.42 -23.14
C TYR A 510 10.30 31.43 -21.98
N VAL A 511 9.46 30.41 -22.12
CA VAL A 511 9.44 29.23 -21.25
C VAL A 511 9.74 28.04 -22.13
N SER A 512 10.77 27.27 -21.80
CA SER A 512 11.15 26.07 -22.53
C SER A 512 11.15 24.85 -21.60
N ALA A 513 10.55 23.75 -22.06
CA ALA A 513 10.69 22.44 -21.42
C ALA A 513 11.73 21.62 -22.20
N ILE A 514 12.61 20.96 -21.46
CA ILE A 514 13.72 20.16 -21.99
C ILE A 514 13.51 18.72 -21.58
N ASP A 515 13.43 17.83 -22.57
CA ASP A 515 13.40 16.37 -22.37
C ASP A 515 14.80 15.90 -21.94
N THR A 516 14.93 15.46 -20.68
CA THR A 516 16.24 15.04 -20.11
C THR A 516 16.69 13.66 -20.61
N SER A 517 15.80 12.89 -21.22
CA SER A 517 16.16 11.62 -21.85
C SER A 517 16.86 11.79 -23.19
N LYS A 518 16.53 12.87 -23.93
CA LYS A 518 17.06 13.19 -25.26
C LYS A 518 17.96 14.40 -25.27
N PHE A 519 17.96 15.19 -24.19
CA PHE A 519 18.65 16.49 -24.11
C PHE A 519 18.25 17.43 -25.26
N SER A 520 16.93 17.54 -25.49
CA SER A 520 16.35 18.35 -26.55
C SER A 520 15.16 19.16 -26.04
N ALA A 521 14.83 20.24 -26.71
CA ALA A 521 13.63 21.00 -26.37
C ALA A 521 12.38 20.15 -26.65
N LEU A 522 11.50 20.01 -25.66
CA LEU A 522 10.19 19.39 -25.80
C LEU A 522 9.23 20.39 -26.44
N TRP A 523 9.21 21.59 -25.91
CA TRP A 523 8.46 22.73 -26.44
C TRP A 523 9.04 24.05 -25.91
N THR A 524 8.72 25.18 -26.61
CA THR A 524 9.06 26.53 -26.20
C THR A 524 7.85 27.43 -26.37
N TYR A 525 7.47 28.15 -25.32
CA TYR A 525 6.34 29.07 -25.30
C TYR A 525 6.83 30.51 -25.14
N PHE A 526 6.22 31.45 -25.88
CA PHE A 526 6.52 32.87 -25.80
C PHE A 526 5.46 33.59 -24.96
N ILE A 527 5.89 34.23 -23.89
CA ILE A 527 5.04 35.12 -23.10
C ILE A 527 5.07 36.51 -23.74
N GLU A 528 3.91 37.14 -23.92
CA GLU A 528 3.78 38.47 -24.51
C GLU A 528 4.72 39.49 -23.90
N PRO A 529 5.34 40.39 -24.69
CA PRO A 529 6.36 41.29 -24.23
C PRO A 529 5.89 42.21 -23.09
N VAL A 530 6.76 42.37 -22.14
CA VAL A 530 6.62 43.32 -21.03
C VAL A 530 7.26 44.65 -21.49
N PRO A 531 6.71 45.83 -21.13
CA PRO A 531 7.41 47.09 -21.31
C PRO A 531 8.76 47.02 -20.61
N PRO A 532 9.84 47.65 -21.16
CA PRO A 532 11.14 47.60 -20.55
C PRO A 532 11.08 48.14 -19.12
N THR A 533 11.55 47.34 -18.19
CA THR A 533 11.57 47.66 -16.76
C THR A 533 13.01 47.60 -16.27
N ASN A 534 13.37 48.53 -15.39
CA ASN A 534 14.69 48.52 -14.73
C ASN A 534 14.76 47.47 -13.59
N LEU A 535 13.67 46.76 -13.31
CA LEU A 535 13.60 45.73 -12.27
C LEU A 535 14.09 44.39 -12.81
N LYS A 536 15.06 43.79 -12.13
CA LYS A 536 15.46 42.41 -12.38
C LYS A 536 14.27 41.48 -12.01
N PHE A 537 13.75 40.72 -12.97
CA PHE A 537 12.71 39.75 -12.77
C PHE A 537 13.33 38.37 -12.80
N ASN A 538 13.32 37.66 -11.66
CA ASN A 538 13.99 36.38 -11.51
C ASN A 538 12.99 35.27 -11.06
N ALA A 539 11.70 35.41 -11.38
CA ALA A 539 10.73 34.40 -10.97
C ALA A 539 11.01 33.03 -11.64
N SER A 540 10.93 32.01 -10.84
CA SER A 540 11.05 30.62 -11.26
C SER A 540 9.69 30.05 -11.64
N PRO A 541 9.61 29.18 -12.66
CA PRO A 541 8.39 28.41 -12.94
C PRO A 541 8.13 27.39 -11.83
N VAL A 542 6.88 26.90 -11.73
CA VAL A 542 6.54 25.81 -10.84
C VAL A 542 5.72 24.76 -11.60
N VAL A 543 5.82 23.49 -11.18
CA VAL A 543 5.18 22.35 -11.84
C VAL A 543 4.16 21.73 -10.92
N ALA A 544 2.94 21.49 -11.43
CA ALA A 544 1.92 20.70 -10.76
C ALA A 544 0.86 20.22 -11.75
N ASP A 545 0.02 19.28 -11.33
CA ASP A 545 -1.14 18.84 -12.13
C ASP A 545 -2.32 19.81 -11.92
N PHE A 546 -2.37 20.88 -12.73
CA PHE A 546 -3.47 21.87 -12.68
C PHE A 546 -4.73 21.39 -13.39
N THR A 547 -4.64 20.35 -14.19
CA THR A 547 -5.77 19.80 -14.97
C THR A 547 -6.41 18.57 -14.33
N GLY A 548 -5.80 17.98 -13.32
CA GLY A 548 -6.26 16.76 -12.67
C GLY A 548 -6.10 15.50 -13.55
N ASN A 549 -5.20 15.54 -14.54
CA ASN A 549 -4.99 14.45 -15.49
C ASN A 549 -3.83 13.49 -15.10
N GLY A 550 -3.12 13.79 -14.01
CA GLY A 550 -1.98 13.02 -13.52
C GLY A 550 -0.65 13.34 -14.18
N LEU A 551 -0.55 14.40 -14.98
CA LEU A 551 0.67 14.89 -15.60
C LEU A 551 1.01 16.28 -15.06
N GLY A 552 2.29 16.64 -15.03
CA GLY A 552 2.70 17.99 -14.67
C GLY A 552 2.32 19.01 -15.73
N ASP A 553 1.70 20.12 -15.31
CA ASP A 553 1.56 21.35 -16.08
C ASP A 553 2.46 22.43 -15.46
N VAL A 554 2.74 23.51 -16.16
CA VAL A 554 3.70 24.52 -15.73
C VAL A 554 2.99 25.84 -15.43
N ALA A 555 3.10 26.33 -14.20
CA ALA A 555 2.66 27.68 -13.87
C ALA A 555 3.83 28.66 -13.93
N VAL A 556 3.61 29.79 -14.58
CA VAL A 556 4.58 30.87 -14.72
C VAL A 556 3.95 32.22 -14.35
N VAL A 557 4.72 33.04 -13.71
CA VAL A 557 4.37 34.44 -13.47
C VAL A 557 5.16 35.33 -14.41
N SER A 558 4.61 36.47 -14.77
CA SER A 558 5.26 37.41 -15.66
C SER A 558 5.25 38.81 -15.06
N ALA A 559 6.30 39.57 -15.31
CA ALA A 559 6.43 40.97 -14.89
C ALA A 559 5.30 41.89 -15.47
N ASN A 560 4.55 41.43 -16.47
CA ASN A 560 3.36 42.15 -16.97
C ASN A 560 2.11 42.00 -16.09
N GLY A 561 2.21 41.33 -14.95
CA GLY A 561 1.09 41.08 -14.03
C GLY A 561 0.23 39.89 -14.45
N SER A 562 0.73 38.97 -15.27
CA SER A 562 0.00 37.76 -15.63
C SER A 562 0.55 36.50 -14.96
N VAL A 563 -0.36 35.61 -14.59
CA VAL A 563 -0.10 34.21 -14.24
C VAL A 563 -0.64 33.35 -15.36
N GLN A 564 0.16 32.43 -15.87
CA GLN A 564 -0.22 31.56 -16.98
C GLN A 564 0.06 30.11 -16.62
N ILE A 565 -0.88 29.23 -16.99
CA ILE A 565 -0.69 27.78 -16.94
C ILE A 565 -0.43 27.28 -18.35
N LEU A 566 0.71 26.62 -18.52
CA LEU A 566 1.12 25.97 -19.76
C LEU A 566 0.95 24.47 -19.62
N LYS A 567 0.46 23.85 -20.69
CA LYS A 567 0.27 22.41 -20.73
C LYS A 567 1.62 21.70 -20.81
N GLY A 568 1.86 20.77 -19.87
CA GLY A 568 3.11 20.02 -19.85
C GLY A 568 3.28 19.13 -21.07
N LYS A 569 2.32 18.23 -21.31
CA LYS A 569 2.32 17.36 -22.50
C LYS A 569 1.59 18.01 -23.65
N THR A 570 2.33 18.54 -24.59
CA THR A 570 1.78 19.10 -25.84
C THR A 570 2.39 18.42 -27.07
N THR A 571 1.64 18.41 -28.17
CA THR A 571 2.14 17.99 -29.49
C THR A 571 2.70 19.16 -30.29
N TYR A 572 2.56 20.38 -29.76
CA TYR A 572 3.00 21.59 -30.40
C TYR A 572 4.38 22.00 -29.90
N PRO A 573 5.40 22.12 -30.77
CA PRO A 573 6.73 22.58 -30.33
C PRO A 573 6.73 24.05 -29.86
N SER A 574 5.67 24.82 -30.18
CA SER A 574 5.46 26.20 -29.70
C SER A 574 4.89 26.29 -28.28
N GLY A 575 4.64 25.15 -27.61
CA GLY A 575 3.94 25.14 -26.34
C GLY A 575 2.43 25.44 -26.46
N GLU A 576 1.67 25.21 -25.41
CA GLU A 576 0.21 25.43 -25.37
C GLU A 576 -0.17 26.06 -24.04
N MET A 577 -0.74 27.27 -24.04
CA MET A 577 -1.29 27.91 -22.87
C MET A 577 -2.69 27.35 -22.59
N LEU A 578 -2.93 26.90 -21.37
CA LEU A 578 -4.23 26.43 -20.91
C LEU A 578 -5.08 27.60 -20.40
N TRP A 579 -4.53 28.35 -19.46
CA TRP A 579 -5.26 29.42 -18.76
C TRP A 579 -4.34 30.61 -18.46
N LYS A 580 -4.95 31.80 -18.38
CA LYS A 580 -4.26 33.04 -18.02
C LYS A 580 -5.11 33.82 -17.02
N LEU A 581 -4.47 34.36 -15.98
CA LEU A 581 -5.02 35.36 -15.10
C LEU A 581 -4.19 36.64 -15.27
N THR A 582 -4.83 37.76 -15.51
CA THR A 582 -4.18 39.06 -15.44
C THR A 582 -4.63 39.76 -14.17
N VAL A 583 -3.65 40.10 -13.33
CA VAL A 583 -3.95 40.79 -12.06
C VAL A 583 -4.48 42.19 -12.39
N PRO A 584 -5.58 42.62 -11.73
CA PRO A 584 -6.20 43.93 -11.98
C PRO A 584 -5.20 45.09 -11.81
N GLU A 585 -5.40 46.19 -12.55
CA GLU A 585 -4.64 47.44 -12.47
C GLU A 585 -3.15 47.35 -12.95
N GLY A 586 -2.79 46.29 -13.71
CA GLY A 586 -1.45 46.15 -14.29
C GLY A 586 -0.33 46.00 -13.26
N ARG A 587 -0.66 45.49 -12.06
CA ARG A 587 0.29 45.25 -10.99
C ARG A 587 1.34 44.23 -11.40
N ARG A 588 2.60 44.51 -11.16
CA ARG A 588 3.70 43.58 -11.46
C ARG A 588 3.74 42.46 -10.46
N LEU A 589 4.20 41.30 -10.94
CA LEU A 589 4.51 40.15 -10.10
C LEU A 589 6.04 39.99 -10.04
N LEU A 590 6.60 40.10 -8.86
CA LEU A 590 8.07 40.19 -8.64
C LEU A 590 8.66 38.93 -8.00
N SER A 591 7.80 38.03 -7.49
CA SER A 591 8.21 36.81 -6.79
C SER A 591 7.81 35.56 -7.57
N SER A 592 8.51 34.46 -7.30
CA SER A 592 8.06 33.14 -7.75
C SER A 592 6.75 32.74 -7.06
N PRO A 593 5.89 31.95 -7.68
CA PRO A 593 4.69 31.45 -7.03
C PRO A 593 4.97 30.26 -6.14
N SER A 594 4.08 30.02 -5.16
CA SER A 594 4.00 28.80 -4.37
C SER A 594 2.67 28.10 -4.60
N LEU A 595 2.59 26.81 -4.27
CA LEU A 595 1.43 25.98 -4.54
C LEU A 595 0.97 25.25 -3.30
N TYR A 596 -0.35 25.24 -3.07
CA TYR A 596 -0.99 24.44 -2.04
C TYR A 596 -2.44 24.15 -2.39
N ASP A 597 -2.95 22.96 -2.07
CA ASP A 597 -4.35 22.58 -2.27
C ASP A 597 -5.18 22.99 -1.04
N PHE A 598 -5.63 24.26 -1.00
CA PHE A 598 -6.37 24.86 0.13
C PHE A 598 -7.77 24.28 0.28
N ASP A 599 -8.44 23.96 -0.82
CA ASP A 599 -9.82 23.47 -0.81
C ASP A 599 -9.94 21.94 -0.89
N LYS A 600 -8.81 21.24 -0.99
CA LYS A 600 -8.69 19.78 -0.94
C LYS A 600 -9.37 19.06 -2.11
N ASP A 601 -9.44 19.72 -3.26
CA ASP A 601 -10.00 19.14 -4.47
C ASP A 601 -8.97 18.29 -5.24
N GLY A 602 -7.71 18.33 -4.84
CA GLY A 602 -6.58 17.61 -5.43
C GLY A 602 -5.87 18.39 -6.53
N ILE A 603 -6.26 19.63 -6.76
CA ILE A 603 -5.64 20.56 -7.71
C ILE A 603 -5.11 21.74 -6.91
N PRO A 604 -3.80 22.06 -7.00
CA PRO A 604 -3.26 23.11 -6.16
C PRO A 604 -3.69 24.52 -6.60
N GLU A 605 -3.88 25.38 -5.62
CA GLU A 605 -3.97 26.82 -5.82
C GLU A 605 -2.58 27.44 -5.90
N ILE A 606 -2.51 28.59 -6.58
CA ILE A 606 -1.29 29.36 -6.81
C ILE A 606 -1.28 30.56 -5.87
N VAL A 607 -0.23 30.69 -5.06
CA VAL A 607 -0.04 31.82 -4.13
C VAL A 607 1.11 32.70 -4.65
N PHE A 608 0.88 33.98 -4.75
CA PHE A 608 1.89 34.95 -5.18
C PHE A 608 1.72 36.32 -4.55
N GLY A 609 2.82 37.05 -4.47
CA GLY A 609 2.88 38.42 -4.01
C GLY A 609 2.79 39.43 -5.17
N THR A 610 2.29 40.62 -4.89
CA THR A 610 2.18 41.70 -5.88
C THR A 610 3.01 42.93 -5.52
N GLU A 611 3.32 43.77 -6.49
CA GLU A 611 4.09 45.02 -6.33
C GLU A 611 3.38 45.99 -5.38
N ASP A 612 2.04 45.97 -5.31
CA ASP A 612 1.30 46.82 -4.40
C ASP A 612 1.11 46.18 -3.00
N GLY A 613 1.77 45.06 -2.70
CA GLY A 613 1.78 44.45 -1.37
C GLY A 613 0.56 43.57 -1.03
N ARG A 614 -0.01 42.91 -2.02
CA ARG A 614 -1.08 41.93 -1.77
C ARG A 614 -0.53 40.50 -1.87
N ILE A 615 -1.07 39.63 -1.04
CA ILE A 615 -1.01 38.19 -1.22
C ILE A 615 -2.28 37.75 -1.95
N VAL A 616 -2.11 37.05 -3.04
CA VAL A 616 -3.21 36.58 -3.89
C VAL A 616 -3.16 35.06 -3.96
N VAL A 617 -4.31 34.42 -3.79
CA VAL A 617 -4.52 32.99 -4.01
C VAL A 617 -5.42 32.82 -5.23
N ALA A 618 -4.89 32.19 -6.26
CA ALA A 618 -5.60 31.94 -7.51
C ALA A 618 -5.87 30.45 -7.70
N LYS A 619 -7.02 30.14 -8.27
CA LYS A 619 -7.52 28.78 -8.48
C LYS A 619 -7.81 28.53 -9.96
N SER A 620 -7.55 27.29 -10.42
CA SER A 620 -7.99 26.87 -11.75
C SER A 620 -9.47 26.46 -11.74
N ASN A 621 -10.26 27.08 -12.61
CA ASN A 621 -11.64 26.70 -12.81
C ASN A 621 -11.77 25.79 -14.04
N GLN A 622 -11.80 24.48 -13.82
CA GLN A 622 -11.86 23.48 -14.88
C GLN A 622 -13.10 23.60 -15.79
N LYS A 623 -14.23 24.04 -15.22
CA LYS A 623 -15.49 24.19 -15.97
C LYS A 623 -15.46 25.39 -16.92
N ARG A 624 -14.91 26.51 -16.45
CA ARG A 624 -14.80 27.75 -17.22
C ARG A 624 -13.55 27.81 -18.07
N LYS A 625 -12.58 26.93 -17.80
CA LYS A 625 -11.25 26.90 -18.43
C LYS A 625 -10.51 28.23 -18.26
N GLU A 626 -10.48 28.73 -17.03
CA GLU A 626 -9.83 29.98 -16.66
C GLU A 626 -9.17 29.88 -15.29
N LEU A 627 -8.23 30.81 -14.99
CA LEU A 627 -7.75 31.08 -13.65
C LEU A 627 -8.61 32.20 -13.03
N GLU A 628 -9.04 32.02 -11.80
CA GLU A 628 -9.80 33.01 -11.06
C GLU A 628 -9.14 33.28 -9.68
N ILE A 629 -9.25 34.51 -9.19
CA ILE A 629 -8.81 34.85 -7.84
C ILE A 629 -9.79 34.21 -6.85
N MET A 630 -9.29 33.30 -6.04
CA MET A 630 -10.06 32.67 -4.99
C MET A 630 -10.24 33.62 -3.81
N THR A 631 -9.13 34.27 -3.39
CA THR A 631 -9.10 35.27 -2.34
C THR A 631 -7.82 36.10 -2.44
N ASP A 632 -7.82 37.30 -1.88
CA ASP A 632 -6.63 38.13 -1.75
C ASP A 632 -6.72 39.01 -0.50
N ILE A 633 -5.57 39.47 -0.03
CA ILE A 633 -5.48 40.39 1.10
C ILE A 633 -4.39 41.44 0.85
N LYS A 634 -4.66 42.67 1.20
CA LYS A 634 -3.64 43.74 1.29
C LYS A 634 -2.78 43.48 2.52
N ALA A 635 -1.64 42.89 2.30
CA ALA A 635 -0.80 42.36 3.37
C ALA A 635 0.36 43.30 3.74
N SER A 636 0.79 44.19 2.82
CA SER A 636 1.85 45.18 3.02
C SER A 636 1.54 46.47 2.27
N ASN A 637 2.14 47.59 2.68
CA ASN A 637 2.13 48.83 1.90
C ASN A 637 3.29 48.88 0.89
N LEU A 638 4.20 47.90 0.96
CA LEU A 638 5.34 47.77 0.10
C LEU A 638 5.23 46.54 -0.77
N ALA A 639 5.97 46.48 -1.85
CA ALA A 639 6.00 45.34 -2.74
C ALA A 639 6.46 44.07 -2.01
N ILE A 640 5.76 42.95 -2.29
CA ILE A 640 6.15 41.62 -1.84
C ILE A 640 7.11 41.05 -2.91
N THR A 641 8.34 40.84 -2.52
CA THR A 641 9.39 40.40 -3.45
C THR A 641 9.88 38.99 -3.21
N SER A 642 9.71 38.47 -1.98
CA SER A 642 9.99 37.05 -1.70
C SER A 642 8.93 36.15 -2.24
N THR A 643 9.30 34.89 -2.55
CA THR A 643 8.33 33.80 -2.75
C THR A 643 7.54 33.58 -1.47
N PRO A 644 6.21 33.58 -1.48
CA PRO A 644 5.41 33.27 -0.29
C PRO A 644 5.70 31.83 0.16
N LEU A 645 5.92 31.62 1.45
CA LEU A 645 6.14 30.30 2.04
C LEU A 645 4.87 29.82 2.74
N LEU A 646 4.58 28.54 2.62
CA LEU A 646 3.32 27.92 3.09
C LEU A 646 3.64 26.80 4.07
N ALA A 647 3.41 27.02 5.35
CA ALA A 647 3.67 26.03 6.40
C ALA A 647 2.76 26.26 7.61
N ASP A 648 2.63 25.27 8.48
CA ASP A 648 2.17 25.43 9.86
C ASP A 648 3.37 25.93 10.68
N ILE A 649 3.40 27.21 10.95
CA ILE A 649 4.52 27.86 11.63
C ILE A 649 4.30 27.83 13.16
N ASN A 650 3.04 27.97 13.61
CA ASN A 650 2.69 28.11 15.01
C ASN A 650 2.21 26.81 15.68
N GLY A 651 2.19 25.67 14.97
CA GLY A 651 1.77 24.37 15.47
C GLY A 651 0.24 24.17 15.60
N ASP A 652 -0.60 25.09 15.06
CA ASP A 652 -2.06 25.05 15.19
C ASP A 652 -2.73 24.11 14.17
N LYS A 653 -1.94 23.45 13.31
CA LYS A 653 -2.35 22.54 12.25
C LYS A 653 -3.12 23.21 11.11
N LYS A 654 -2.92 24.51 10.93
CA LYS A 654 -3.33 25.23 9.74
C LYS A 654 -2.09 25.72 8.99
N ILE A 655 -2.30 26.19 7.79
CA ILE A 655 -1.24 26.73 6.94
C ILE A 655 -1.23 28.23 7.09
N GLU A 656 -0.07 28.79 7.41
CA GLU A 656 0.22 30.20 7.32
C GLU A 656 0.97 30.51 6.03
N ILE A 657 0.87 31.76 5.57
CA ILE A 657 1.59 32.31 4.42
C ILE A 657 2.61 33.31 4.96
N LEU A 658 3.87 32.91 4.94
CA LEU A 658 5.00 33.75 5.34
C LEU A 658 5.57 34.48 4.12
N TYR A 659 5.88 35.76 4.25
CA TYR A 659 6.50 36.55 3.18
C TYR A 659 7.38 37.66 3.76
N THR A 660 8.29 38.18 2.92
CA THR A 660 9.05 39.42 3.19
C THR A 660 8.70 40.48 2.16
N ASN A 661 8.84 41.74 2.56
CA ASN A 661 8.65 42.88 1.68
C ASN A 661 9.98 43.64 1.45
N LEU A 662 9.92 44.69 0.67
CA LEU A 662 11.10 45.49 0.32
C LEU A 662 11.87 46.10 1.51
N GLN A 663 11.35 46.05 2.73
CA GLN A 663 12.03 46.53 3.94
C GLN A 663 12.51 45.38 4.83
N ASP A 664 12.69 44.19 4.29
CA ASP A 664 13.13 42.99 5.04
C ASP A 664 12.26 42.71 6.29
N SER A 665 11.01 43.16 6.32
CA SER A 665 10.13 42.79 7.39
C SER A 665 9.45 41.43 7.08
N ILE A 666 9.49 40.53 8.06
CA ILE A 666 8.81 39.24 7.98
C ILE A 666 7.38 39.40 8.48
N GLN A 667 6.45 38.93 7.70
CA GLN A 667 5.02 38.98 8.04
C GLN A 667 4.34 37.65 7.72
N ILE A 668 3.31 37.35 8.50
CA ILE A 668 2.51 36.12 8.35
C ILE A 668 1.05 36.50 8.07
N VAL A 669 0.47 35.79 7.13
CA VAL A 669 -0.97 35.76 6.89
C VAL A 669 -1.49 34.40 7.35
N ASP A 670 -2.37 34.43 8.37
CA ASP A 670 -3.06 33.23 8.83
C ASP A 670 -4.11 32.81 7.83
N THR A 671 -4.27 31.50 7.66
CA THR A 671 -5.33 30.91 6.86
C THR A 671 -6.22 30.01 7.72
N ASN A 672 -7.40 29.69 7.24
CA ASN A 672 -8.27 28.68 7.84
C ASN A 672 -8.03 27.27 7.24
N ALA A 673 -7.05 27.10 6.37
CA ALA A 673 -6.76 25.82 5.71
C ALA A 673 -5.94 24.90 6.63
N LYS A 674 -6.39 23.67 6.78
CA LYS A 674 -5.69 22.65 7.60
C LYS A 674 -4.59 21.95 6.81
N ILE A 675 -3.52 21.58 7.49
CA ILE A 675 -2.43 20.78 6.92
C ILE A 675 -2.97 19.55 6.19
N LEU A 676 -2.42 19.28 5.02
CA LEU A 676 -2.63 18.07 4.24
C LEU A 676 -1.52 17.08 4.55
N LYS A 677 -1.83 15.99 5.26
CA LYS A 677 -0.88 14.88 5.41
C LYS A 677 -0.63 14.25 4.04
N ASN A 678 0.62 14.26 3.59
CA ASN A 678 1.12 13.61 2.36
C ASN A 678 0.87 14.34 1.04
N LEU A 679 0.68 15.65 1.03
CA LEU A 679 0.68 16.41 -0.22
C LEU A 679 1.82 17.44 -0.18
N THR A 680 3.01 17.04 -0.66
CA THR A 680 4.09 17.97 -0.97
C THR A 680 3.77 18.57 -2.34
N ILE A 681 3.23 19.77 -2.38
CA ILE A 681 3.02 20.48 -3.64
C ILE A 681 4.24 21.38 -3.84
N TRP A 682 4.17 22.63 -3.86
CA TRP A 682 5.31 23.55 -4.03
C TRP A 682 5.21 24.67 -2.98
N PRO A 683 5.38 24.36 -1.68
CA PRO A 683 5.00 25.26 -0.60
C PRO A 683 5.97 26.44 -0.41
N MET A 684 7.14 26.40 -1.04
CA MET A 684 8.15 27.42 -0.89
C MET A 684 9.03 27.57 -2.14
N PHE A 685 9.96 28.52 -2.14
CA PHE A 685 10.95 28.71 -3.20
C PHE A 685 11.72 27.40 -3.44
N LEU A 686 11.81 26.99 -4.70
CA LEU A 686 12.43 25.73 -5.13
C LEU A 686 11.83 24.45 -4.49
N ALA A 687 10.54 24.47 -4.17
CA ALA A 687 9.71 23.37 -3.72
C ALA A 687 9.90 22.90 -2.28
N ASN A 688 11.08 22.86 -1.75
CA ASN A 688 11.39 22.35 -0.40
C ASN A 688 12.55 23.09 0.26
N SER A 689 12.84 22.78 1.52
CA SER A 689 13.93 23.39 2.29
C SER A 689 15.33 23.11 1.74
N GLU A 690 15.50 22.03 0.98
CA GLU A 690 16.75 21.66 0.30
C GLU A 690 16.87 22.34 -1.08
N HIS A 691 15.83 23.05 -1.51
CA HIS A 691 15.76 23.75 -2.80
C HIS A 691 16.00 22.85 -4.02
N THR A 692 15.46 21.63 -3.99
CA THR A 692 15.64 20.65 -5.08
C THR A 692 14.86 20.99 -6.34
N SER A 693 13.85 21.87 -6.25
CA SER A 693 13.00 22.33 -7.36
C SER A 693 12.31 21.19 -8.11
N SER A 694 11.96 20.10 -7.43
CA SER A 694 11.37 18.91 -8.03
C SER A 694 9.92 18.71 -7.59
N PHE A 695 9.07 18.34 -8.56
CA PHE A 695 7.70 17.93 -8.35
C PHE A 695 7.59 16.41 -8.33
N SER A 696 7.09 15.83 -7.25
CA SER A 696 6.91 14.38 -7.13
C SER A 696 5.44 13.98 -7.27
N LEU A 697 5.13 13.23 -8.32
CA LEU A 697 3.83 12.55 -8.52
C LEU A 697 3.55 11.42 -7.51
N LYS A 698 4.41 11.20 -6.52
CA LYS A 698 4.31 10.06 -5.60
C LYS A 698 2.98 10.04 -4.83
N ALA A 699 2.51 11.20 -4.40
CA ALA A 699 1.21 11.34 -3.71
C ALA A 699 0.02 11.01 -4.63
N PHE A 700 0.12 11.35 -5.92
CA PHE A 700 -0.87 11.02 -6.94
C PHE A 700 -0.87 9.53 -7.29
N LYS A 701 0.30 8.90 -7.44
CA LYS A 701 0.42 7.45 -7.71
C LYS A 701 -0.22 6.59 -6.62
N ASP A 702 -0.18 7.02 -5.37
CA ASP A 702 -0.84 6.30 -4.28
C ASP A 702 -2.37 6.36 -4.39
N LYS A 703 -2.96 7.48 -4.81
CA LYS A 703 -4.41 7.60 -5.08
C LYS A 703 -4.85 6.67 -6.22
N TYR A 704 -4.10 6.64 -7.33
CA TYR A 704 -4.35 5.72 -8.46
C TYR A 704 -4.04 4.26 -8.13
N LYS A 705 -3.06 3.98 -7.28
CA LYS A 705 -2.76 2.64 -6.80
C LYS A 705 -3.94 2.04 -6.03
N TYR A 706 -4.61 2.82 -5.20
CA TYR A 706 -5.87 2.42 -4.54
C TYR A 706 -7.01 2.24 -5.55
N MET A 707 -7.17 3.11 -6.54
CA MET A 707 -8.17 2.94 -7.59
C MET A 707 -7.87 1.72 -8.49
N MET A 708 -6.62 1.48 -8.87
CA MET A 708 -6.22 0.28 -9.61
C MET A 708 -6.42 -0.98 -8.77
N MET A 709 -6.14 -0.95 -7.47
CA MET A 709 -6.38 -2.07 -6.56
C MET A 709 -7.89 -2.37 -6.45
N ILE A 710 -8.74 -1.36 -6.37
CA ILE A 710 -10.21 -1.49 -6.42
C ILE A 710 -10.66 -2.06 -7.76
N GLY A 711 -10.13 -1.55 -8.87
CA GLY A 711 -10.40 -2.05 -10.22
C GLY A 711 -9.99 -3.52 -10.39
N LEU A 712 -8.83 -3.92 -9.85
CA LEU A 712 -8.35 -5.29 -9.86
C LEU A 712 -9.25 -6.21 -9.00
N ILE A 713 -9.69 -5.74 -7.84
CA ILE A 713 -10.63 -6.45 -6.98
C ILE A 713 -11.98 -6.65 -7.68
N LEU A 714 -12.50 -5.62 -8.34
CA LEU A 714 -13.74 -5.71 -9.13
C LEU A 714 -13.60 -6.67 -10.31
N LEU A 715 -12.44 -6.67 -10.98
CA LEU A 715 -12.12 -7.61 -12.06
C LEU A 715 -12.07 -9.07 -11.54
N ILE A 716 -11.43 -9.28 -10.41
CA ILE A 716 -11.37 -10.61 -9.75
C ILE A 716 -12.79 -11.06 -9.36
N LEU A 717 -13.60 -10.18 -8.79
CA LEU A 717 -15.01 -10.47 -8.45
C LEU A 717 -15.83 -10.79 -9.70
N PHE A 718 -15.63 -10.06 -10.80
CA PHE A 718 -16.28 -10.32 -12.08
C PHE A 718 -15.88 -11.67 -12.69
N VAL A 719 -14.59 -12.04 -12.61
CA VAL A 719 -14.06 -13.33 -13.05
C VAL A 719 -14.66 -14.46 -12.18
N LEU A 720 -14.69 -14.29 -10.86
CA LEU A 720 -15.30 -15.24 -9.95
C LEU A 720 -16.82 -15.40 -10.19
N PHE A 721 -17.51 -14.29 -10.51
CA PHE A 721 -18.93 -14.33 -10.89
C PHE A 721 -19.16 -15.07 -12.20
N LYS A 722 -18.30 -14.85 -13.23
CA LYS A 722 -18.34 -15.61 -14.50
C LYS A 722 -18.03 -17.10 -14.30
N ILE A 723 -17.05 -17.43 -13.45
CA ILE A 723 -16.74 -18.84 -13.09
C ILE A 723 -17.95 -19.47 -12.39
N ARG A 724 -18.58 -18.76 -11.45
CA ARG A 724 -19.80 -19.22 -10.76
C ARG A 724 -20.98 -19.39 -11.74
N GLY A 725 -21.10 -18.51 -12.73
CA GLY A 725 -22.06 -18.61 -13.82
C GLY A 725 -21.81 -19.81 -14.73
N LYS A 726 -20.53 -20.12 -15.04
CA LYS A 726 -20.14 -21.32 -15.80
C LYS A 726 -20.41 -22.61 -15.00
N ILE A 727 -20.09 -22.62 -13.70
CA ILE A 727 -20.39 -23.75 -12.80
C ILE A 727 -21.92 -23.96 -12.67
N LYS A 728 -22.69 -22.87 -12.56
CA LYS A 728 -24.16 -22.95 -12.55
C LYS A 728 -24.74 -23.44 -13.89
N LYS A 729 -24.15 -23.03 -15.03
CA LYS A 729 -24.51 -23.51 -16.37
C LYS A 729 -24.08 -24.97 -16.58
N SER A 730 -22.93 -25.39 -16.07
CA SER A 730 -22.50 -26.79 -16.07
C SER A 730 -23.47 -27.65 -15.24
N LYS A 731 -23.84 -27.21 -14.02
CA LYS A 731 -24.85 -27.89 -13.21
C LYS A 731 -26.24 -27.90 -13.84
N LYS A 732 -26.62 -26.87 -14.63
CA LYS A 732 -27.86 -26.89 -15.41
C LYS A 732 -27.77 -27.80 -16.65
N ARG A 733 -26.63 -27.92 -17.31
CA ARG A 733 -26.38 -28.85 -18.41
C ARG A 733 -26.42 -30.29 -17.91
N VAL A 734 -25.84 -30.55 -16.73
CA VAL A 734 -25.99 -31.89 -16.08
C VAL A 734 -27.43 -32.18 -15.68
N LYS A 735 -28.26 -31.16 -15.34
CA LYS A 735 -29.69 -31.35 -15.07
C LYS A 735 -30.52 -31.56 -16.35
N VAL A 736 -30.09 -31.11 -17.52
CA VAL A 736 -30.79 -31.23 -18.81
C VAL A 736 -30.47 -32.56 -19.52
N ILE A 737 -29.36 -33.22 -19.14
CA ILE A 737 -29.03 -34.58 -19.64
C ILE A 737 -29.78 -35.69 -18.87
N TYR A 738 -30.51 -35.34 -17.80
CA TYR A 738 -31.29 -36.24 -16.97
C TYR A 738 -32.83 -35.95 -16.96
N LEU A 739 -33.35 -35.37 -18.06
CA LEU A 739 -34.80 -35.34 -18.33
C LEU A 739 -35.08 -36.20 -19.57
#